data_68b88b51de9e3b38078f263a85a4a201
#
_entry.id   68b88b51de9e3b38078f263a85a4a201
#
_cell.length_a   1.000
_cell.length_b   1.000
_cell.length_c   1.000
_cell.angle_alpha   90.00
_cell.angle_beta   90.00
_cell.angle_gamma   90.00
#
_symmetry.space_group_name_H-M   'P 1'
#
loop_
_entity.id
_entity.type
_entity.pdbx_description
1 polymer ?
#
loop_
_entity_poly.entity_id
_entity_poly.type
_entity_poly.pdbx_seq_one_letter_code
_entity_poly.pdbx_strand_id
1 'polypeptide(L)'
;MNKKLWEPSKISKKNSNLFKFEKFISRKFNKKFNTNYEKIHNWSVKDPDNFWSSVWDYSKVIGHKDKIHSKKNSKFYKNIFLSNSKLNFSENLLSKNNNEKAITFISENGYRETKNWNELNTNVKKVSIFLRKLKIKSKDRVVAYMPNISETVEAFLGTVAIGSIWSSCSPDFGINGVIERFSQIKPKVLFVTNEYFYNGKRINVLERIPEIIKKIPSIKHIIISNYPGQTHVKKLPNYKKIKTYNWIDIIKQDSQKLSFTKFDFEHELAILYSSGTTGKPKCICHKTGGVLLQHLKEHQLHCDIKENDNVFYFTTCGWMMWNWLVSVLASKASIVLFDGSPMYKKDDLLLKIANKENITLLGISAKYIDTLRKINKDYKKLYRLPKLRTICSTGSPLSKDSFDYVYKNIKKNVHLASISGGTDIVSCFVLGNLYQSVYSGEIQNKGLGMDVRVFNEKGKSIYNKKGELVCTNPFPSMPLKFWNDKNDIKFKKAYFSKYKNIWHHGDYAKITNKNGFIIFGRSDTTLNPGGVRLGTAEIYSEVEKFKEIKESLVVGQSWDNDIRIILFLILNSKFELNENLLKKIKLQIRKNASPRHVPSKIIQVNDIPRTKSGKIVELAVKNIIEGNKIKNKEALANPECLKEFRNIKDLK
;
A
#
# COMPACT_ATOMS: atom_id res chain seq x y z
N MET A 1 -20.38 -5.85 -22.43
CA MET A 1 -19.80 -6.64 -21.33
C MET A 1 -18.28 -6.52 -21.36
N ASN A 2 -17.59 -6.49 -20.19
CA ASN A 2 -16.13 -6.46 -20.17
C ASN A 2 -15.56 -7.79 -20.67
N LYS A 3 -14.48 -7.72 -21.49
CA LYS A 3 -13.80 -8.84 -22.11
C LYS A 3 -13.14 -9.72 -21.04
N LYS A 4 -13.31 -11.05 -21.12
CA LYS A 4 -12.55 -12.01 -20.34
C LYS A 4 -11.12 -12.06 -20.88
N LEU A 5 -10.13 -11.87 -19.99
CA LEU A 5 -8.71 -11.83 -20.34
C LEU A 5 -7.94 -13.07 -19.92
N TRP A 6 -8.33 -13.63 -18.78
CA TRP A 6 -7.67 -14.81 -18.23
C TRP A 6 -8.64 -15.64 -17.38
N GLU A 7 -8.36 -16.90 -17.28
CA GLU A 7 -9.08 -17.86 -16.45
C GLU A 7 -8.10 -18.85 -15.84
N PRO A 8 -8.22 -19.15 -14.53
CA PRO A 8 -7.39 -20.17 -13.90
C PRO A 8 -7.75 -21.55 -14.44
N SER A 9 -6.74 -22.31 -14.85
CA SER A 9 -6.92 -23.69 -15.30
C SER A 9 -7.47 -24.57 -14.17
N LYS A 10 -8.08 -25.72 -14.50
CA LYS A 10 -8.53 -26.71 -13.52
C LYS A 10 -7.39 -27.16 -12.59
N ILE A 11 -6.18 -27.30 -13.14
CA ILE A 11 -4.96 -27.66 -12.40
C ILE A 11 -4.56 -26.54 -11.44
N SER A 12 -4.53 -25.27 -11.92
CA SER A 12 -4.21 -24.12 -11.09
C SER A 12 -5.18 -23.98 -9.92
N LYS A 13 -6.49 -24.14 -10.16
CA LYS A 13 -7.52 -24.12 -9.10
C LYS A 13 -7.24 -25.19 -8.04
N LYS A 14 -7.07 -26.47 -8.45
CA LYS A 14 -6.83 -27.60 -7.53
C LYS A 14 -5.52 -27.48 -6.74
N ASN A 15 -4.51 -26.86 -7.32
CA ASN A 15 -3.19 -26.68 -6.69
C ASN A 15 -3.11 -25.41 -5.85
N SER A 16 -4.15 -24.56 -5.83
CA SER A 16 -4.15 -23.30 -5.09
C SER A 16 -4.33 -23.51 -3.59
N ASN A 17 -3.77 -22.57 -2.82
CA ASN A 17 -4.00 -22.52 -1.37
C ASN A 17 -5.50 -22.30 -1.04
N LEU A 18 -6.21 -21.56 -1.90
CA LEU A 18 -7.65 -21.38 -1.73
C LEU A 18 -8.41 -22.71 -1.79
N PHE A 19 -8.02 -23.62 -2.70
CA PHE A 19 -8.63 -24.94 -2.77
C PHE A 19 -8.26 -25.83 -1.56
N LYS A 20 -7.01 -25.76 -1.12
CA LYS A 20 -6.55 -26.47 0.08
C LYS A 20 -7.30 -25.99 1.32
N PHE A 21 -7.48 -24.67 1.44
CA PHE A 21 -8.26 -24.04 2.50
C PHE A 21 -9.74 -24.44 2.43
N GLU A 22 -10.35 -24.44 1.23
CA GLU A 22 -11.72 -24.94 1.04
C GLU A 22 -11.87 -26.38 1.54
N LYS A 23 -10.94 -27.26 1.19
CA LYS A 23 -10.96 -28.66 1.69
C LYS A 23 -10.81 -28.74 3.20
N PHE A 24 -9.95 -27.91 3.79
CA PHE A 24 -9.75 -27.82 5.22
C PHE A 24 -11.05 -27.41 5.95
N ILE A 25 -11.69 -26.33 5.52
CA ILE A 25 -12.94 -25.85 6.14
C ILE A 25 -14.12 -26.77 5.83
N SER A 26 -14.17 -27.38 4.66
CA SER A 26 -15.22 -28.36 4.30
C SER A 26 -15.23 -29.55 5.26
N ARG A 27 -14.05 -30.09 5.57
CA ARG A 27 -13.92 -31.20 6.55
C ARG A 27 -14.24 -30.75 7.96
N LYS A 28 -13.72 -29.58 8.38
CA LYS A 28 -13.88 -29.06 9.74
C LYS A 28 -15.33 -28.73 10.10
N PHE A 29 -16.12 -28.24 9.14
CA PHE A 29 -17.49 -27.75 9.37
C PHE A 29 -18.57 -28.56 8.65
N ASN A 30 -18.21 -29.67 8.03
CA ASN A 30 -19.11 -30.49 7.20
C ASN A 30 -19.91 -29.68 6.16
N LYS A 31 -19.21 -28.80 5.42
CA LYS A 31 -19.80 -27.89 4.44
C LYS A 31 -19.25 -28.17 3.03
N LYS A 32 -20.12 -28.05 2.00
CA LYS A 32 -19.74 -28.20 0.59
C LYS A 32 -19.73 -26.83 -0.12
N PHE A 33 -18.57 -26.35 -0.54
CA PHE A 33 -18.42 -25.08 -1.26
C PHE A 33 -18.33 -25.24 -2.77
N ASN A 34 -17.89 -26.44 -3.27
CA ASN A 34 -17.87 -26.83 -4.69
C ASN A 34 -17.04 -25.88 -5.57
N THR A 35 -15.87 -25.44 -5.09
CA THR A 35 -15.00 -24.52 -5.79
C THR A 35 -15.71 -23.20 -6.20
N ASN A 36 -16.68 -22.79 -5.39
CA ASN A 36 -17.47 -21.59 -5.61
C ASN A 36 -17.02 -20.49 -4.64
N TYR A 37 -16.39 -19.45 -5.17
CA TYR A 37 -15.88 -18.34 -4.39
C TYR A 37 -16.96 -17.62 -3.57
N GLU A 38 -18.13 -17.39 -4.16
CA GLU A 38 -19.24 -16.70 -3.50
C GLU A 38 -19.76 -17.48 -2.27
N LYS A 39 -19.80 -18.81 -2.36
CA LYS A 39 -20.20 -19.65 -1.22
C LYS A 39 -19.20 -19.54 -0.07
N ILE A 40 -17.89 -19.55 -0.37
CA ILE A 40 -16.84 -19.38 0.65
C ILE A 40 -16.91 -17.97 1.23
N HIS A 41 -17.03 -16.93 0.38
CA HIS A 41 -17.13 -15.56 0.81
C HIS A 41 -18.36 -15.35 1.72
N ASN A 42 -19.53 -15.81 1.29
CA ASN A 42 -20.77 -15.68 2.08
C ASN A 42 -20.64 -16.37 3.45
N TRP A 43 -20.02 -17.56 3.50
CA TRP A 43 -19.75 -18.22 4.77
C TRP A 43 -18.76 -17.39 5.62
N SER A 44 -17.69 -16.89 5.04
CA SER A 44 -16.67 -16.12 5.76
C SER A 44 -17.20 -14.84 6.40
N VAL A 45 -18.26 -14.26 5.83
CA VAL A 45 -18.93 -13.06 6.32
C VAL A 45 -20.03 -13.39 7.34
N LYS A 46 -20.80 -14.47 7.11
CA LYS A 46 -21.88 -14.91 8.01
C LYS A 46 -21.36 -15.54 9.29
N ASP A 47 -20.21 -16.19 9.23
CA ASP A 47 -19.57 -16.90 10.33
C ASP A 47 -18.11 -16.46 10.50
N PRO A 48 -17.87 -15.17 10.83
CA PRO A 48 -16.53 -14.59 10.87
C PRO A 48 -15.65 -15.23 11.95
N ASP A 49 -16.21 -15.69 13.05
CA ASP A 49 -15.45 -16.32 14.13
C ASP A 49 -14.80 -17.62 13.66
N ASN A 50 -15.57 -18.50 13.05
CA ASN A 50 -15.07 -19.76 12.50
C ASN A 50 -14.16 -19.51 11.29
N PHE A 51 -14.43 -18.50 10.48
CA PHE A 51 -13.58 -18.16 9.35
C PHE A 51 -12.19 -17.71 9.82
N TRP A 52 -12.10 -16.70 10.70
CA TRP A 52 -10.81 -16.16 11.14
C TRP A 52 -10.02 -17.14 12.02
N SER A 53 -10.73 -17.94 12.82
CA SER A 53 -10.14 -19.07 13.53
C SER A 53 -9.55 -20.11 12.56
N SER A 54 -10.23 -20.37 11.44
CA SER A 54 -9.73 -21.28 10.40
C SER A 54 -8.54 -20.71 9.64
N VAL A 55 -8.48 -19.40 9.40
CA VAL A 55 -7.31 -18.74 8.84
C VAL A 55 -6.10 -18.89 9.76
N TRP A 56 -6.27 -18.71 11.07
CA TRP A 56 -5.23 -18.96 12.08
C TRP A 56 -4.67 -20.38 11.98
N ASP A 57 -5.56 -21.40 12.00
CA ASP A 57 -5.18 -22.81 12.01
C ASP A 57 -4.51 -23.24 10.68
N TYR A 58 -5.11 -22.84 9.55
CA TYR A 58 -4.61 -23.16 8.22
C TYR A 58 -3.23 -22.55 7.97
N SER A 59 -3.06 -21.29 8.37
CA SER A 59 -1.78 -20.59 8.23
C SER A 59 -0.76 -20.96 9.30
N LYS A 60 -1.11 -21.85 10.24
CA LYS A 60 -0.24 -22.32 11.32
C LYS A 60 0.37 -21.18 12.15
N VAL A 61 -0.46 -20.20 12.53
CA VAL A 61 -0.01 -19.05 13.31
C VAL A 61 0.57 -19.51 14.64
N ILE A 62 1.79 -19.09 14.94
CA ILE A 62 2.50 -19.38 16.19
C ILE A 62 1.99 -18.45 17.28
N GLY A 63 1.31 -19.04 18.29
CA GLY A 63 0.74 -18.27 19.38
C GLY A 63 -0.19 -19.12 20.24
N HIS A 64 -0.75 -18.50 21.27
CA HIS A 64 -1.84 -19.07 22.05
C HIS A 64 -3.15 -18.58 21.45
N LYS A 65 -3.96 -19.49 20.91
CA LYS A 65 -5.29 -19.21 20.39
C LYS A 65 -6.33 -19.56 21.44
N ASP A 66 -7.13 -18.60 21.86
CA ASP A 66 -8.22 -18.81 22.78
C ASP A 66 -9.42 -19.53 22.13
N LYS A 67 -10.22 -20.21 22.95
CA LYS A 67 -11.48 -20.85 22.55
C LYS A 67 -12.58 -19.82 22.26
N ILE A 68 -12.57 -18.68 22.95
CA ILE A 68 -13.50 -17.58 22.71
C ILE A 68 -13.00 -16.78 21.49
N HIS A 69 -13.77 -16.81 20.42
CA HIS A 69 -13.33 -16.30 19.13
C HIS A 69 -13.41 -14.78 19.01
N SER A 70 -14.48 -14.14 19.49
CA SER A 70 -14.56 -12.67 19.46
C SER A 70 -15.46 -12.11 20.54
N LYS A 71 -15.15 -10.88 20.99
CA LYS A 71 -16.07 -10.06 21.80
C LYS A 71 -16.87 -9.18 20.85
N LYS A 72 -18.14 -9.57 20.61
CA LYS A 72 -19.07 -8.80 19.78
C LYS A 72 -19.52 -7.54 20.52
N ASN A 73 -19.60 -6.44 19.80
CA ASN A 73 -20.08 -5.16 20.32
C ASN A 73 -21.07 -4.55 19.32
N SER A 74 -22.07 -3.83 19.82
CA SER A 74 -23.03 -3.11 18.98
C SER A 74 -22.36 -2.00 18.14
N LYS A 75 -21.23 -1.46 18.61
CA LYS A 75 -20.43 -0.51 17.85
C LYS A 75 -19.41 -1.24 17.01
N PHE A 76 -19.47 -1.08 15.70
CA PHE A 76 -18.60 -1.72 14.71
C PHE A 76 -17.11 -1.73 15.13
N TYR A 77 -16.59 -0.59 15.50
CA TYR A 77 -15.16 -0.40 15.83
C TYR A 77 -14.75 -0.90 17.23
N LYS A 78 -15.68 -1.39 18.05
CA LYS A 78 -15.39 -1.98 19.36
C LYS A 78 -15.36 -3.51 19.33
N ASN A 79 -15.55 -4.12 18.15
CA ASN A 79 -15.47 -5.58 18.02
C ASN A 79 -13.99 -6.03 18.12
N ILE A 80 -13.74 -7.07 18.89
CA ILE A 80 -12.42 -7.65 19.13
C ILE A 80 -12.45 -9.10 18.64
N PHE A 81 -11.53 -9.44 17.76
CA PHE A 81 -11.35 -10.78 17.24
C PHE A 81 -10.37 -11.56 18.12
N LEU A 82 -10.60 -12.88 18.32
CA LEU A 82 -9.70 -13.77 19.04
C LEU A 82 -9.20 -13.15 20.37
N SER A 83 -10.13 -12.69 21.20
CA SER A 83 -9.93 -11.66 22.23
C SER A 83 -8.86 -11.97 23.29
N ASN A 84 -8.66 -13.22 23.68
CA ASN A 84 -7.64 -13.61 24.66
C ASN A 84 -6.45 -14.32 24.01
N SER A 85 -6.40 -14.33 22.68
CA SER A 85 -5.29 -14.92 21.94
C SER A 85 -4.04 -14.06 22.03
N LYS A 86 -2.88 -14.73 22.10
CA LYS A 86 -1.56 -14.07 22.23
C LYS A 86 -0.59 -14.60 21.19
N LEU A 87 0.16 -13.70 20.59
CA LEU A 87 1.17 -14.04 19.59
C LEU A 87 2.31 -13.03 19.59
N ASN A 88 3.37 -13.36 18.88
CA ASN A 88 4.42 -12.40 18.54
C ASN A 88 4.47 -12.27 17.01
N PHE A 89 4.40 -11.06 16.49
CA PHE A 89 4.42 -10.82 15.05
C PHE A 89 5.74 -11.31 14.41
N SER A 90 6.87 -10.91 14.98
CA SER A 90 8.19 -11.28 14.46
C SER A 90 8.43 -12.78 14.48
N GLU A 91 8.01 -13.49 15.54
CA GLU A 91 8.13 -14.93 15.63
C GLU A 91 7.42 -15.66 14.48
N ASN A 92 6.26 -15.16 14.08
CA ASN A 92 5.52 -15.71 12.94
C ASN A 92 6.25 -15.49 11.61
N LEU A 93 6.90 -14.33 11.45
CA LEU A 93 7.64 -14.00 10.23
C LEU A 93 9.01 -14.69 10.18
N LEU A 94 9.54 -15.10 11.32
CA LEU A 94 10.84 -15.75 11.48
C LEU A 94 10.73 -17.25 11.78
N SER A 95 9.62 -17.86 11.42
CA SER A 95 9.31 -19.27 11.70
C SER A 95 10.17 -20.28 10.93
N LYS A 96 10.94 -19.84 9.95
CA LYS A 96 11.91 -20.62 9.19
C LYS A 96 13.34 -20.29 9.68
N ASN A 97 14.17 -21.29 9.84
CA ASN A 97 15.54 -21.13 10.33
C ASN A 97 16.47 -22.10 9.60
N ASN A 98 16.95 -21.69 8.45
CA ASN A 98 17.84 -22.49 7.57
C ASN A 98 18.67 -21.54 6.68
N ASN A 99 19.48 -22.11 5.80
CA ASN A 99 20.35 -21.35 4.90
C ASN A 99 19.67 -20.98 3.57
N GLU A 100 18.37 -21.24 3.42
CA GLU A 100 17.65 -20.80 2.25
C GLU A 100 17.46 -19.27 2.27
N LYS A 101 17.33 -18.69 1.10
CA LYS A 101 17.15 -17.25 0.88
C LYS A 101 15.87 -16.75 1.54
N ALA A 102 15.99 -15.70 2.37
CA ALA A 102 14.88 -14.98 2.98
C ALA A 102 14.67 -13.63 2.31
N ILE A 103 15.74 -12.86 2.11
CA ILE A 103 15.69 -11.51 1.53
C ILE A 103 16.71 -11.41 0.40
N THR A 104 16.32 -10.79 -0.70
CA THR A 104 17.25 -10.25 -1.71
C THR A 104 17.06 -8.75 -1.76
N PHE A 105 18.12 -7.97 -1.55
CA PHE A 105 18.13 -6.54 -1.79
C PHE A 105 18.79 -6.22 -3.12
N ILE A 106 18.21 -5.28 -3.86
CA ILE A 106 18.72 -4.77 -5.14
C ILE A 106 18.58 -3.26 -5.14
N SER A 107 19.66 -2.54 -5.48
CA SER A 107 19.61 -1.11 -5.66
C SER A 107 19.51 -0.74 -7.16
N GLU A 108 19.12 0.50 -7.45
CA GLU A 108 19.04 0.98 -8.85
C GLU A 108 20.39 0.96 -9.60
N ASN A 109 21.50 1.07 -8.89
CA ASN A 109 22.86 1.01 -9.46
C ASN A 109 23.36 -0.42 -9.74
N GLY A 110 22.53 -1.44 -9.42
CA GLY A 110 22.83 -2.84 -9.68
C GLY A 110 23.49 -3.58 -8.52
N TYR A 111 23.78 -2.91 -7.39
CA TYR A 111 24.24 -3.63 -6.21
C TYR A 111 23.18 -4.64 -5.76
N ARG A 112 23.63 -5.84 -5.38
CA ARG A 112 22.77 -6.94 -4.99
C ARG A 112 23.38 -7.71 -3.81
N GLU A 113 22.57 -7.93 -2.79
CA GLU A 113 22.91 -8.83 -1.68
C GLU A 113 21.76 -9.76 -1.35
N THR A 114 22.07 -10.85 -0.66
CA THR A 114 21.06 -11.80 -0.14
C THR A 114 21.33 -12.07 1.31
N LYS A 115 20.25 -12.26 2.08
CA LYS A 115 20.30 -12.78 3.44
C LYS A 115 19.48 -14.05 3.51
N ASN A 116 20.04 -15.08 4.12
CA ASN A 116 19.33 -16.32 4.40
C ASN A 116 18.47 -16.19 5.68
N TRP A 117 17.66 -17.21 5.97
CA TRP A 117 16.79 -17.19 7.15
C TRP A 117 17.55 -17.16 8.47
N ASN A 118 18.70 -17.88 8.56
CA ASN A 118 19.53 -17.87 9.77
C ASN A 118 20.10 -16.48 10.04
N GLU A 119 20.62 -15.81 9.01
CA GLU A 119 21.15 -14.43 9.10
C GLU A 119 20.07 -13.45 9.54
N LEU A 120 18.88 -13.49 8.88
CA LEU A 120 17.76 -12.65 9.22
C LEU A 120 17.33 -12.85 10.68
N ASN A 121 17.15 -14.11 11.12
CA ASN A 121 16.79 -14.45 12.48
C ASN A 121 17.83 -13.92 13.49
N THR A 122 19.11 -14.14 13.20
CA THR A 122 20.21 -13.72 14.06
C THR A 122 20.26 -12.20 14.20
N ASN A 123 20.15 -11.47 13.08
CA ASN A 123 20.20 -10.01 13.09
C ASN A 123 19.00 -9.41 13.83
N VAL A 124 17.79 -9.92 13.59
CA VAL A 124 16.59 -9.48 14.30
C VAL A 124 16.73 -9.70 15.81
N LYS A 125 17.28 -10.84 16.24
CA LYS A 125 17.55 -11.12 17.66
C LYS A 125 18.53 -10.10 18.24
N LYS A 126 19.63 -9.81 17.55
CA LYS A 126 20.63 -8.83 17.98
C LYS A 126 20.03 -7.42 18.14
N VAL A 127 19.23 -6.98 17.17
CA VAL A 127 18.51 -5.71 17.25
C VAL A 127 17.56 -5.69 18.45
N SER A 128 16.80 -6.75 18.68
CA SER A 128 15.85 -6.86 19.81
C SER A 128 16.57 -6.76 21.17
N ILE A 129 17.70 -7.47 21.31
CA ILE A 129 18.51 -7.46 22.52
C ILE A 129 19.11 -6.07 22.75
N PHE A 130 19.61 -5.44 21.68
CA PHE A 130 20.16 -4.10 21.75
C PHE A 130 19.12 -3.06 22.19
N LEU A 131 17.92 -3.10 21.63
CA LEU A 131 16.83 -2.21 22.06
C LEU A 131 16.47 -2.42 23.55
N ARG A 132 16.48 -3.67 24.05
CA ARG A 132 16.30 -3.95 25.49
C ARG A 132 17.43 -3.36 26.33
N LYS A 133 18.69 -3.44 25.88
CA LYS A 133 19.86 -2.79 26.56
C LYS A 133 19.67 -1.27 26.62
N LEU A 134 19.04 -0.66 25.62
CA LEU A 134 18.65 0.75 25.62
C LEU A 134 17.42 1.05 26.50
N LYS A 135 16.91 0.07 27.25
CA LYS A 135 15.72 0.16 28.11
C LYS A 135 14.43 0.53 27.33
N ILE A 136 14.38 0.14 26.05
CA ILE A 136 13.16 0.26 25.26
C ILE A 136 12.19 -0.84 25.68
N LYS A 137 10.96 -0.43 25.98
CA LYS A 137 9.89 -1.28 26.53
C LYS A 137 8.78 -1.49 25.51
N SER A 138 7.93 -2.46 25.79
CA SER A 138 6.65 -2.64 25.07
C SER A 138 5.89 -1.31 25.02
N LYS A 139 5.26 -1.04 23.87
CA LYS A 139 4.53 0.22 23.53
C LYS A 139 5.39 1.48 23.41
N ASP A 140 6.69 1.43 23.59
CA ASP A 140 7.56 2.51 23.18
C ASP A 140 7.58 2.65 21.66
N ARG A 141 7.70 3.86 21.14
CA ARG A 141 7.74 4.11 19.70
C ARG A 141 9.19 4.15 19.24
N VAL A 142 9.45 3.34 18.24
CA VAL A 142 10.71 3.26 17.51
C VAL A 142 10.43 3.61 16.06
N VAL A 143 11.17 4.56 15.51
CA VAL A 143 10.94 5.05 14.15
C VAL A 143 12.15 4.84 13.26
N ALA A 144 11.90 4.75 11.96
CA ALA A 144 12.94 4.66 10.95
C ALA A 144 12.76 5.71 9.85
N TYR A 145 13.86 6.37 9.51
CA TYR A 145 13.99 7.22 8.35
C TYR A 145 15.00 6.55 7.43
N MET A 146 14.53 5.48 6.75
CA MET A 146 15.37 4.51 6.06
C MET A 146 14.79 4.13 4.69
N PRO A 147 15.64 3.74 3.72
CA PRO A 147 15.22 3.19 2.44
C PRO A 147 14.71 1.74 2.59
N ASN A 148 14.26 1.15 1.48
CA ASN A 148 13.78 -0.23 1.45
C ASN A 148 14.94 -1.24 1.36
N ILE A 149 15.68 -1.40 2.44
CA ILE A 149 16.85 -2.27 2.57
C ILE A 149 16.64 -3.34 3.63
N SER A 150 17.50 -4.36 3.68
CA SER A 150 17.42 -5.47 4.62
C SER A 150 17.43 -5.00 6.07
N GLU A 151 18.26 -4.02 6.41
CA GLU A 151 18.40 -3.44 7.74
C GLU A 151 17.08 -2.79 8.23
N THR A 152 16.29 -2.24 7.32
CA THR A 152 14.96 -1.68 7.65
C THR A 152 13.99 -2.79 8.08
N VAL A 153 14.03 -3.95 7.41
CA VAL A 153 13.22 -5.12 7.78
C VAL A 153 13.69 -5.67 9.13
N GLU A 154 14.99 -5.81 9.33
CA GLU A 154 15.59 -6.28 10.59
C GLU A 154 15.26 -5.35 11.76
N ALA A 155 15.33 -4.02 11.56
CA ALA A 155 14.95 -3.01 12.55
C ALA A 155 13.45 -3.07 12.90
N PHE A 156 12.58 -3.24 11.90
CA PHE A 156 11.15 -3.43 12.12
C PHE A 156 10.86 -4.67 12.95
N LEU A 157 11.36 -5.82 12.50
CA LEU A 157 11.12 -7.09 13.19
C LEU A 157 11.74 -7.10 14.59
N GLY A 158 12.94 -6.54 14.75
CA GLY A 158 13.58 -6.40 16.07
C GLY A 158 12.80 -5.52 17.04
N THR A 159 12.18 -4.47 16.53
CA THR A 159 11.33 -3.56 17.31
C THR A 159 10.05 -4.25 17.78
N VAL A 160 9.31 -4.87 16.88
CA VAL A 160 8.01 -5.47 17.24
C VAL A 160 8.17 -6.81 17.97
N ALA A 161 9.33 -7.45 17.89
CA ALA A 161 9.68 -8.64 18.69
C ALA A 161 9.61 -8.38 20.20
N ILE A 162 9.91 -7.16 20.64
CA ILE A 162 9.85 -6.75 22.06
C ILE A 162 8.55 -6.00 22.41
N GLY A 163 7.56 -5.99 21.51
CA GLY A 163 6.29 -5.31 21.68
C GLY A 163 6.34 -3.79 21.59
N SER A 164 7.43 -3.23 21.08
CA SER A 164 7.51 -1.80 20.77
C SER A 164 6.79 -1.48 19.46
N ILE A 165 6.32 -0.25 19.33
CA ILE A 165 5.50 0.19 18.19
C ILE A 165 6.42 0.74 17.12
N TRP A 166 6.31 0.18 15.90
CA TRP A 166 7.06 0.63 14.74
C TRP A 166 6.39 1.79 14.02
N SER A 167 7.18 2.67 13.43
CA SER A 167 6.73 3.59 12.40
C SER A 167 7.87 3.97 11.47
N SER A 168 7.61 4.19 10.19
CA SER A 168 8.66 4.50 9.22
C SER A 168 8.27 5.58 8.22
N CYS A 169 9.28 6.33 7.80
CA CYS A 169 9.26 7.23 6.66
C CYS A 169 10.40 6.85 5.71
N SER A 170 10.13 6.84 4.42
CA SER A 170 11.17 6.71 3.41
C SER A 170 12.05 7.98 3.38
N PRO A 171 13.36 7.90 3.06
CA PRO A 171 14.25 9.06 3.01
C PRO A 171 13.87 10.10 1.97
N ASP A 172 12.98 9.74 1.06
CA ASP A 172 12.41 10.67 0.08
C ASP A 172 11.41 11.67 0.67
N PHE A 173 10.93 11.46 1.91
CA PHE A 173 10.22 12.53 2.63
C PHE A 173 11.19 13.66 3.01
N GLY A 174 10.80 14.90 2.77
CA GLY A 174 11.52 16.06 3.30
C GLY A 174 11.45 16.17 4.82
N ILE A 175 12.30 17.01 5.39
CA ILE A 175 12.44 17.21 6.84
C ILE A 175 11.09 17.46 7.51
N ASN A 176 10.28 18.40 6.97
CA ASN A 176 8.97 18.72 7.52
C ASN A 176 8.01 17.53 7.46
N GLY A 177 8.05 16.75 6.38
CA GLY A 177 7.24 15.55 6.24
C GLY A 177 7.54 14.50 7.32
N VAL A 178 8.81 14.35 7.71
CA VAL A 178 9.24 13.48 8.82
C VAL A 178 8.81 14.07 10.17
N ILE A 179 9.05 15.37 10.39
CA ILE A 179 8.68 16.05 11.63
C ILE A 179 7.18 15.98 11.88
N GLU A 180 6.34 16.27 10.87
CA GLU A 180 4.90 16.23 10.99
C GLU A 180 4.33 14.86 11.37
N ARG A 181 5.05 13.79 11.02
CA ARG A 181 4.69 12.42 11.37
C ARG A 181 5.22 12.03 12.75
N PHE A 182 6.53 12.05 12.91
CA PHE A 182 7.19 11.50 14.09
C PHE A 182 7.00 12.33 15.36
N SER A 183 6.87 13.67 15.26
CA SER A 183 6.61 14.51 16.44
C SER A 183 5.30 14.15 17.15
N GLN A 184 4.29 13.70 16.40
CA GLN A 184 2.99 13.33 16.95
C GLN A 184 3.07 12.10 17.88
N ILE A 185 3.99 11.18 17.59
CA ILE A 185 4.08 9.89 18.30
C ILE A 185 5.19 9.82 19.33
N LYS A 186 6.02 10.88 19.43
CA LYS A 186 7.11 11.01 20.43
C LYS A 186 8.00 9.78 20.53
N PRO A 187 8.75 9.40 19.48
CA PRO A 187 9.60 8.21 19.47
C PRO A 187 10.81 8.38 20.40
N LYS A 188 11.34 7.26 20.92
CA LYS A 188 12.56 7.20 21.72
C LYS A 188 13.81 6.87 20.91
N VAL A 189 13.65 6.07 19.84
CA VAL A 189 14.74 5.60 18.97
C VAL A 189 14.44 6.01 17.53
N LEU A 190 15.48 6.45 16.83
CA LEU A 190 15.46 6.71 15.40
C LEU A 190 16.50 5.81 14.72
N PHE A 191 16.06 4.92 13.84
CA PHE A 191 16.91 4.28 12.84
C PHE A 191 17.04 5.19 11.62
N VAL A 192 18.25 5.36 11.09
CA VAL A 192 18.51 6.22 9.95
C VAL A 192 19.60 5.61 9.07
N THR A 193 19.49 5.79 7.74
CA THR A 193 20.59 5.51 6.82
C THR A 193 21.49 6.72 6.69
N ASN A 194 22.78 6.50 6.35
CA ASN A 194 23.67 7.60 6.02
C ASN A 194 23.25 8.31 4.73
N GLU A 195 22.81 7.55 3.75
CA GLU A 195 22.46 8.05 2.40
C GLU A 195 21.50 7.10 1.68
N TYR A 196 21.01 7.50 0.53
CA TYR A 196 20.29 6.64 -0.42
C TYR A 196 20.48 7.12 -1.86
N PHE A 197 20.06 6.30 -2.82
CA PHE A 197 20.15 6.62 -4.24
C PHE A 197 18.75 6.73 -4.85
N TYR A 198 18.57 7.74 -5.70
CA TYR A 198 17.35 7.85 -6.49
C TYR A 198 17.63 8.53 -7.82
N ASN A 199 17.32 7.85 -8.92
CA ASN A 199 17.51 8.29 -10.29
C ASN A 199 18.97 8.75 -10.57
N GLY A 200 19.93 7.95 -10.12
CA GLY A 200 21.37 8.19 -10.26
C GLY A 200 21.95 9.22 -9.29
N LYS A 201 21.15 9.86 -8.47
CA LYS A 201 21.62 10.86 -7.49
C LYS A 201 21.89 10.20 -6.14
N ARG A 202 23.06 10.48 -5.58
CA ARG A 202 23.41 10.15 -4.19
C ARG A 202 22.88 11.26 -3.28
N ILE A 203 22.14 10.90 -2.23
CA ILE A 203 21.48 11.86 -1.34
C ILE A 203 21.90 11.57 0.09
N ASN A 204 22.57 12.53 0.72
CA ASN A 204 22.97 12.45 2.13
C ASN A 204 21.75 12.66 3.03
N VAL A 205 21.49 11.70 3.92
CA VAL A 205 20.37 11.74 4.87
C VAL A 205 20.79 12.36 6.20
N LEU A 206 22.04 12.17 6.60
CA LEU A 206 22.52 12.62 7.91
C LEU A 206 22.49 14.14 8.07
N GLU A 207 22.63 14.90 7.00
CA GLU A 207 22.51 16.38 7.01
C GLU A 207 21.14 16.87 7.48
N ARG A 208 20.09 16.04 7.39
CA ARG A 208 18.72 16.38 7.79
C ARG A 208 18.44 16.10 9.26
N ILE A 209 19.26 15.26 9.89
CA ILE A 209 19.01 14.76 11.25
C ILE A 209 19.05 15.86 12.31
N PRO A 210 20.00 16.83 12.30
CA PRO A 210 20.03 17.90 13.31
C PRO A 210 18.71 18.67 13.42
N GLU A 211 18.08 18.98 12.31
CA GLU A 211 16.78 19.70 12.31
C GLU A 211 15.64 18.82 12.81
N ILE A 212 15.62 17.55 12.41
CA ILE A 212 14.61 16.57 12.84
C ILE A 212 14.65 16.39 14.37
N ILE A 213 15.82 16.14 14.93
CA ILE A 213 15.97 15.89 16.38
C ILE A 213 15.71 17.14 17.23
N LYS A 214 16.02 18.34 16.72
CA LYS A 214 15.67 19.59 17.35
C LYS A 214 14.15 19.75 17.55
N LYS A 215 13.36 19.27 16.59
CA LYS A 215 11.90 19.31 16.62
C LYS A 215 11.25 18.10 17.28
N ILE A 216 12.02 17.02 17.54
CA ILE A 216 11.54 15.78 18.16
C ILE A 216 12.41 15.43 19.38
N PRO A 217 12.34 16.18 20.47
CA PRO A 217 13.23 16.03 21.64
C PRO A 217 13.02 14.72 22.41
N SER A 218 12.02 13.93 22.05
CA SER A 218 11.77 12.59 22.62
C SER A 218 12.79 11.55 22.15
N ILE A 219 13.47 11.77 21.03
CA ILE A 219 14.52 10.88 20.52
C ILE A 219 15.72 10.95 21.48
N LYS A 220 16.13 9.77 21.99
CA LYS A 220 17.28 9.62 22.90
C LYS A 220 18.40 8.81 22.28
N HIS A 221 18.09 8.01 21.26
CA HIS A 221 19.02 7.10 20.59
C HIS A 221 18.87 7.19 19.09
N ILE A 222 19.98 7.26 18.38
CA ILE A 222 20.03 7.20 16.92
C ILE A 222 20.89 6.02 16.52
N ILE A 223 20.39 5.14 15.66
CA ILE A 223 21.10 4.00 15.10
C ILE A 223 21.30 4.27 13.63
N ILE A 224 22.57 4.35 13.20
CA ILE A 224 22.95 4.69 11.83
C ILE A 224 23.33 3.42 11.08
N SER A 225 22.63 3.13 9.99
CA SER A 225 22.98 2.08 9.03
C SER A 225 23.63 2.70 7.81
N ASN A 226 24.64 2.05 7.28
CA ASN A 226 25.18 2.44 5.97
C ASN A 226 24.31 1.88 4.85
N TYR A 227 24.16 2.65 3.78
CA TYR A 227 23.50 2.13 2.59
C TYR A 227 24.30 0.95 2.01
N PRO A 228 23.65 -0.18 1.66
CA PRO A 228 24.37 -1.37 1.20
C PRO A 228 25.26 -1.10 -0.02
N GLY A 229 26.46 -1.70 -0.01
CA GLY A 229 27.45 -1.51 -1.08
C GLY A 229 28.20 -0.15 -1.06
N GLN A 230 28.02 0.64 0.00
CA GLN A 230 28.69 1.93 0.14
C GLN A 230 29.71 1.94 1.28
N THR A 231 30.58 2.97 1.25
CA THR A 231 31.64 3.14 2.27
C THR A 231 31.03 3.38 3.65
N HIS A 232 31.57 2.71 4.65
CA HIS A 232 31.13 2.88 6.03
C HIS A 232 31.39 4.29 6.56
N VAL A 233 30.44 4.79 7.33
CA VAL A 233 30.64 6.02 8.13
C VAL A 233 31.67 5.73 9.19
N LYS A 234 32.91 6.25 9.02
CA LYS A 234 34.02 6.03 9.95
C LYS A 234 33.82 6.73 11.29
N LYS A 235 33.19 7.92 11.28
CA LYS A 235 32.96 8.73 12.47
C LYS A 235 31.46 9.04 12.61
N LEU A 236 30.87 8.59 13.73
CA LEU A 236 29.46 8.86 14.03
C LEU A 236 29.27 10.35 14.35
N PRO A 237 28.19 11.00 13.85
CA PRO A 237 27.84 12.34 14.25
C PRO A 237 27.59 12.43 15.76
N ASN A 238 28.11 13.49 16.40
CA ASN A 238 27.84 13.78 17.79
C ASN A 238 26.67 14.76 17.94
N TYR A 239 25.55 14.26 18.44
CA TYR A 239 24.39 15.10 18.72
C TYR A 239 24.25 15.26 20.23
N LYS A 240 24.40 16.52 20.74
CA LYS A 240 24.26 16.82 22.16
C LYS A 240 23.02 16.14 22.77
N LYS A 241 23.17 15.46 23.91
CA LYS A 241 22.13 14.73 24.67
C LYS A 241 21.50 13.52 23.97
N ILE A 242 21.99 13.08 22.79
CA ILE A 242 21.51 11.91 22.07
C ILE A 242 22.66 10.95 21.84
N LYS A 243 22.46 9.68 22.19
CA LYS A 243 23.47 8.64 21.96
C LYS A 243 23.33 8.11 20.54
N THR A 244 24.44 8.09 19.79
CA THR A 244 24.53 7.54 18.45
C THR A 244 25.25 6.19 18.45
N TYR A 245 24.76 5.28 17.62
CA TYR A 245 25.30 3.91 17.50
C TYR A 245 25.43 3.55 16.02
N ASN A 246 26.41 2.74 15.70
CA ASN A 246 26.57 2.18 14.37
C ASN A 246 25.83 0.83 14.29
N TRP A 247 25.09 0.61 13.24
CA TRP A 247 24.40 -0.66 12.96
C TRP A 247 25.35 -1.86 13.01
N ILE A 248 26.53 -1.71 12.41
CA ILE A 248 27.51 -2.80 12.30
C ILE A 248 27.98 -3.28 13.69
N ASP A 249 28.08 -2.38 14.67
CA ASP A 249 28.49 -2.73 16.02
C ASP A 249 27.40 -3.53 16.75
N ILE A 250 26.13 -3.29 16.40
CA ILE A 250 25.00 -4.07 16.94
C ILE A 250 25.03 -5.48 16.37
N ILE A 251 25.27 -5.61 15.07
CA ILE A 251 25.24 -6.90 14.36
C ILE A 251 26.46 -7.77 14.67
N LYS A 252 27.59 -7.19 15.06
CA LYS A 252 28.80 -7.93 15.49
C LYS A 252 28.71 -8.49 16.89
N GLN A 253 27.77 -8.05 17.75
CA GLN A 253 27.66 -8.57 19.10
C GLN A 253 27.23 -10.05 19.09
N ASP A 254 27.69 -10.81 20.08
CA ASP A 254 27.26 -12.19 20.25
C ASP A 254 25.77 -12.29 20.52
N SER A 255 25.14 -13.27 19.90
CA SER A 255 23.69 -13.48 20.03
C SER A 255 23.39 -14.29 21.30
N GLN A 256 22.75 -13.66 22.27
CA GLN A 256 22.09 -14.38 23.35
C GLN A 256 20.80 -15.04 22.86
N LYS A 257 20.33 -16.09 23.55
CA LYS A 257 19.01 -16.67 23.26
C LYS A 257 17.93 -15.62 23.49
N LEU A 258 17.15 -15.28 22.43
CA LEU A 258 15.97 -14.46 22.54
C LEU A 258 14.73 -15.35 22.58
N SER A 259 13.96 -15.23 23.65
CA SER A 259 12.59 -15.76 23.69
C SER A 259 11.62 -14.68 23.22
N PHE A 260 10.67 -15.04 22.33
CA PHE A 260 9.63 -14.14 21.87
C PHE A 260 8.52 -14.04 22.91
N THR A 261 8.37 -12.87 23.53
CA THR A 261 7.24 -12.56 24.40
C THR A 261 5.95 -12.53 23.59
N LYS A 262 4.93 -13.26 24.03
CA LYS A 262 3.61 -13.22 23.40
C LYS A 262 2.84 -11.98 23.88
N PHE A 263 2.26 -11.24 22.96
CA PHE A 263 1.43 -10.06 23.20
C PHE A 263 -0.02 -10.35 22.83
N ASP A 264 -0.95 -9.61 23.41
CA ASP A 264 -2.36 -9.72 23.11
C ASP A 264 -2.62 -9.49 21.61
N PHE A 265 -3.67 -10.11 21.07
CA PHE A 265 -4.06 -9.98 19.67
C PHE A 265 -4.24 -8.52 19.23
N GLU A 266 -4.79 -7.70 20.13
CA GLU A 266 -5.03 -6.25 19.93
C GLU A 266 -3.82 -5.38 20.28
N HIS A 267 -2.64 -5.95 20.59
CA HIS A 267 -1.44 -5.17 20.90
C HIS A 267 -1.02 -4.29 19.72
N GLU A 268 -0.58 -3.06 19.98
CA GLU A 268 -0.13 -2.13 18.96
C GLU A 268 1.11 -2.66 18.22
N LEU A 269 1.03 -2.75 16.90
CA LEU A 269 2.12 -3.20 16.02
C LEU A 269 2.89 -2.01 15.41
N ALA A 270 2.15 -1.16 14.73
CA ALA A 270 2.73 -0.09 13.94
C ALA A 270 1.79 1.12 13.83
N ILE A 271 2.39 2.30 13.65
CA ILE A 271 1.67 3.53 13.30
C ILE A 271 2.00 3.90 11.88
N LEU A 272 0.99 3.89 11.02
CA LEU A 272 1.08 4.30 9.63
C LEU A 272 0.41 5.66 9.44
N TYR A 273 0.78 6.35 8.38
CA TYR A 273 0.28 7.69 8.11
C TYR A 273 -0.53 7.74 6.84
N SER A 274 -1.69 8.39 6.89
CA SER A 274 -2.43 8.76 5.69
C SER A 274 -2.61 10.27 5.65
N SER A 275 -2.44 10.85 4.45
CA SER A 275 -2.74 12.27 4.23
C SER A 275 -4.23 12.49 4.43
N GLY A 276 -4.58 13.46 5.29
CA GLY A 276 -5.95 13.95 5.41
C GLY A 276 -6.21 15.05 4.38
N THR A 277 -7.46 15.32 4.10
CA THR A 277 -7.88 16.46 3.26
C THR A 277 -7.53 17.81 3.90
N THR A 278 -7.33 17.83 5.22
CA THR A 278 -6.95 19.05 5.98
C THR A 278 -6.07 18.69 7.17
N GLY A 279 -4.93 19.38 7.34
CA GLY A 279 -4.12 19.30 8.55
C GLY A 279 -2.98 18.29 8.51
N LYS A 280 -2.49 17.91 9.71
CA LYS A 280 -1.41 16.93 9.88
C LYS A 280 -1.86 15.52 9.45
N PRO A 281 -0.93 14.67 8.99
CA PRO A 281 -1.25 13.28 8.66
C PRO A 281 -1.92 12.56 9.83
N LYS A 282 -2.96 11.74 9.52
CA LYS A 282 -3.56 10.84 10.51
C LYS A 282 -2.52 9.81 10.94
N CYS A 283 -2.36 9.61 12.22
CA CYS A 283 -1.50 8.56 12.79
C CYS A 283 -2.36 7.35 13.12
N ILE A 284 -2.39 6.37 12.24
CA ILE A 284 -3.27 5.19 12.32
C ILE A 284 -2.52 4.07 13.02
N CYS A 285 -3.00 3.68 14.19
CA CYS A 285 -2.41 2.61 14.99
C CYS A 285 -3.01 1.26 14.61
N HIS A 286 -2.18 0.36 14.09
CA HIS A 286 -2.54 -0.98 13.66
C HIS A 286 -2.15 -2.03 14.71
N LYS A 287 -2.90 -3.13 14.77
CA LYS A 287 -2.78 -4.19 15.78
C LYS A 287 -2.07 -5.44 15.25
N THR A 288 -1.38 -6.12 16.13
CA THR A 288 -0.50 -7.26 15.84
C THR A 288 -1.22 -8.42 15.18
N GLY A 289 -2.22 -8.97 15.85
CA GLY A 289 -2.92 -10.17 15.35
C GLY A 289 -3.79 -9.88 14.14
N GLY A 290 -4.45 -8.71 14.14
CA GLY A 290 -5.31 -8.30 13.06
C GLY A 290 -4.57 -8.14 11.73
N VAL A 291 -3.40 -7.49 11.75
CA VAL A 291 -2.55 -7.33 10.57
C VAL A 291 -2.04 -8.69 10.09
N LEU A 292 -1.53 -9.52 11.00
CA LEU A 292 -0.99 -10.83 10.63
C LEU A 292 -2.03 -11.71 9.95
N LEU A 293 -3.22 -11.88 10.53
CA LEU A 293 -4.27 -12.72 9.95
C LEU A 293 -4.79 -12.19 8.63
N GLN A 294 -4.95 -10.88 8.54
CA GLN A 294 -5.42 -10.25 7.31
C GLN A 294 -4.42 -10.44 6.17
N HIS A 295 -3.12 -10.23 6.43
CA HIS A 295 -2.09 -10.43 5.43
C HIS A 295 -1.94 -11.91 5.06
N LEU A 296 -1.95 -12.83 6.01
CA LEU A 296 -1.92 -14.27 5.71
C LEU A 296 -3.09 -14.71 4.82
N LYS A 297 -4.30 -14.22 5.12
CA LYS A 297 -5.49 -14.46 4.28
C LYS A 297 -5.26 -13.94 2.84
N GLU A 298 -4.71 -12.75 2.68
CA GLU A 298 -4.44 -12.15 1.37
C GLU A 298 -3.32 -12.88 0.62
N HIS A 299 -2.21 -13.11 1.30
CA HIS A 299 -1.05 -13.80 0.71
C HIS A 299 -1.40 -15.20 0.26
N GLN A 300 -1.97 -16.01 1.15
CA GLN A 300 -2.19 -17.42 0.87
C GLN A 300 -3.45 -17.67 0.05
N LEU A 301 -4.60 -17.08 0.43
CA LEU A 301 -5.88 -17.43 -0.17
C LEU A 301 -6.22 -16.62 -1.43
N HIS A 302 -5.70 -15.41 -1.55
CA HIS A 302 -5.98 -14.53 -2.69
C HIS A 302 -4.84 -14.48 -3.70
N CYS A 303 -3.61 -14.36 -3.22
CA CYS A 303 -2.42 -14.25 -4.07
C CYS A 303 -1.73 -15.59 -4.31
N ASP A 304 -2.16 -16.66 -3.65
CA ASP A 304 -1.61 -18.02 -3.75
C ASP A 304 -0.11 -18.08 -3.47
N ILE A 305 0.36 -17.26 -2.52
CA ILE A 305 1.76 -17.29 -2.07
C ILE A 305 1.99 -18.58 -1.29
N LYS A 306 3.01 -19.34 -1.69
CA LYS A 306 3.39 -20.64 -1.13
C LYS A 306 4.74 -20.53 -0.44
N GLU A 307 5.04 -21.51 0.40
CA GLU A 307 6.39 -21.70 0.91
C GLU A 307 7.39 -21.79 -0.26
N ASN A 308 8.56 -21.16 -0.10
CA ASN A 308 9.62 -21.04 -1.09
C ASN A 308 9.29 -20.19 -2.33
N ASP A 309 8.17 -19.52 -2.38
CA ASP A 309 7.93 -18.47 -3.38
C ASP A 309 8.92 -17.31 -3.20
N ASN A 310 9.13 -16.56 -4.27
CA ASN A 310 9.93 -15.34 -4.26
C ASN A 310 9.04 -14.17 -4.68
N VAL A 311 8.78 -13.27 -3.72
CA VAL A 311 7.80 -12.18 -3.89
C VAL A 311 8.52 -10.85 -4.01
N PHE A 312 8.20 -10.12 -5.05
CA PHE A 312 8.68 -8.76 -5.27
C PHE A 312 7.51 -7.79 -5.33
N TYR A 313 7.50 -6.79 -4.45
CA TYR A 313 6.57 -5.67 -4.52
C TYR A 313 7.37 -4.37 -4.56
N PHE A 314 7.24 -3.60 -5.65
CA PHE A 314 7.86 -2.27 -5.73
C PHE A 314 7.17 -1.32 -4.76
N THR A 315 7.88 -0.95 -3.70
CA THR A 315 7.36 -0.13 -2.60
C THR A 315 8.48 0.58 -1.86
N THR A 316 8.13 1.52 -1.00
CA THR A 316 9.02 2.17 -0.03
C THR A 316 8.53 1.93 1.39
N CYS A 317 9.38 2.02 2.40
CA CYS A 317 9.00 1.78 3.78
C CYS A 317 8.03 2.84 4.36
N GLY A 318 7.77 3.92 3.64
CA GLY A 318 6.74 4.91 3.95
C GLY A 318 5.35 4.59 3.38
N TRP A 319 5.21 3.52 2.62
CA TRP A 319 3.95 3.08 2.02
C TRP A 319 3.48 1.76 2.63
N MET A 320 2.16 1.60 2.87
CA MET A 320 1.60 0.42 3.55
C MET A 320 1.91 -0.91 2.86
N MET A 321 2.12 -0.90 1.53
CA MET A 321 2.49 -2.12 0.79
C MET A 321 3.85 -2.67 1.20
N TRP A 322 4.71 -1.87 1.84
CA TRP A 322 5.93 -2.37 2.46
C TRP A 322 5.63 -3.31 3.63
N ASN A 323 4.69 -2.93 4.51
CA ASN A 323 4.25 -3.80 5.61
C ASN A 323 3.63 -5.09 5.08
N TRP A 324 2.85 -4.99 4.00
CA TRP A 324 2.27 -6.14 3.31
C TRP A 324 3.38 -7.05 2.74
N LEU A 325 4.38 -6.50 2.03
CA LEU A 325 5.52 -7.26 1.49
C LEU A 325 6.31 -7.96 2.59
N VAL A 326 6.69 -7.25 3.67
CA VAL A 326 7.46 -7.85 4.76
C VAL A 326 6.68 -8.99 5.42
N SER A 327 5.36 -8.86 5.56
CA SER A 327 4.51 -9.92 6.13
C SER A 327 4.46 -11.20 5.28
N VAL A 328 4.91 -11.19 4.03
CA VAL A 328 5.04 -12.39 3.19
C VAL A 328 5.95 -13.45 3.83
N LEU A 329 6.92 -13.02 4.63
CA LEU A 329 7.81 -13.93 5.36
C LEU A 329 7.04 -14.89 6.28
N ALA A 330 5.86 -14.50 6.79
CA ALA A 330 4.99 -15.39 7.57
C ALA A 330 4.43 -16.59 6.74
N SER A 331 4.45 -16.49 5.43
CA SER A 331 4.12 -17.62 4.53
C SER A 331 5.35 -18.45 4.16
N LYS A 332 6.49 -18.24 4.82
CA LYS A 332 7.79 -18.88 4.56
C LYS A 332 8.29 -18.69 3.11
N ALA A 333 7.86 -17.62 2.49
CA ALA A 333 8.30 -17.17 1.17
C ALA A 333 9.39 -16.09 1.32
N SER A 334 10.31 -16.03 0.36
CA SER A 334 11.34 -14.99 0.32
C SER A 334 10.81 -13.70 -0.32
N ILE A 335 11.43 -12.59 0.04
CA ILE A 335 11.07 -11.27 -0.48
C ILE A 335 12.22 -10.62 -1.22
N VAL A 336 11.90 -9.85 -2.25
CA VAL A 336 12.84 -8.97 -2.96
C VAL A 336 12.54 -7.53 -2.59
N LEU A 337 13.56 -6.85 -2.09
CA LEU A 337 13.57 -5.43 -1.79
C LEU A 337 14.28 -4.69 -2.93
N PHE A 338 13.73 -3.60 -3.35
CA PHE A 338 14.36 -2.74 -4.34
C PHE A 338 14.31 -1.29 -3.84
N ASP A 339 15.46 -0.60 -3.92
CA ASP A 339 15.55 0.81 -3.61
C ASP A 339 16.09 1.59 -4.81
N GLY A 340 15.40 2.68 -5.16
CA GLY A 340 15.71 3.53 -6.30
C GLY A 340 14.54 3.79 -7.24
N SER A 341 14.84 4.42 -8.37
CA SER A 341 13.86 4.72 -9.42
C SER A 341 13.56 3.47 -10.25
N PRO A 342 12.27 3.09 -10.44
CA PRO A 342 11.89 1.94 -11.27
C PRO A 342 12.18 2.14 -12.76
N MET A 343 12.47 3.39 -13.16
CA MET A 343 12.75 3.80 -14.54
C MET A 343 14.22 4.19 -14.75
N TYR A 344 15.10 3.90 -13.78
CA TYR A 344 16.51 4.28 -13.87
C TYR A 344 17.21 3.59 -15.05
N LYS A 345 17.76 4.38 -15.96
CA LYS A 345 18.41 3.98 -17.21
C LYS A 345 17.55 3.20 -18.21
N LYS A 346 16.54 2.44 -17.76
CA LYS A 346 15.65 1.61 -18.59
C LYS A 346 14.24 1.54 -18.05
N ASP A 347 13.29 1.46 -18.93
CA ASP A 347 11.86 1.33 -18.64
C ASP A 347 11.45 -0.03 -18.06
N ASP A 348 12.25 -1.07 -18.29
CA ASP A 348 11.96 -2.46 -17.99
C ASP A 348 12.66 -3.01 -16.73
N LEU A 349 13.27 -2.15 -15.93
CA LEU A 349 14.11 -2.55 -14.79
C LEU A 349 13.40 -3.54 -13.84
N LEU A 350 12.12 -3.29 -13.49
CA LEU A 350 11.38 -4.17 -12.59
C LEU A 350 11.06 -5.52 -13.23
N LEU A 351 10.80 -5.56 -14.54
CA LEU A 351 10.59 -6.82 -15.29
C LEU A 351 11.88 -7.61 -15.41
N LYS A 352 13.01 -6.92 -15.64
CA LYS A 352 14.34 -7.53 -15.65
C LYS A 352 14.66 -8.19 -14.30
N ILE A 353 14.40 -7.49 -13.20
CA ILE A 353 14.56 -8.03 -11.84
C ILE A 353 13.64 -9.25 -11.65
N ALA A 354 12.36 -9.13 -12.03
CA ALA A 354 11.40 -10.23 -11.90
C ALA A 354 11.83 -11.48 -12.66
N ASN A 355 12.41 -11.32 -13.85
CA ASN A 355 12.93 -12.44 -14.64
C ASN A 355 14.19 -13.05 -14.01
N LYS A 356 15.17 -12.20 -13.60
CA LYS A 356 16.46 -12.62 -13.04
C LYS A 356 16.29 -13.34 -11.70
N GLU A 357 15.44 -12.82 -10.83
CA GLU A 357 15.22 -13.35 -9.48
C GLU A 357 14.15 -14.45 -9.43
N ASN A 358 13.63 -14.90 -10.58
CA ASN A 358 12.59 -15.94 -10.65
C ASN A 358 11.37 -15.61 -9.77
N ILE A 359 10.88 -14.38 -9.88
CA ILE A 359 9.76 -13.87 -9.09
C ILE A 359 8.49 -14.65 -9.40
N THR A 360 7.78 -15.06 -8.35
CA THR A 360 6.49 -15.77 -8.45
C THR A 360 5.29 -14.84 -8.38
N LEU A 361 5.42 -13.75 -7.60
CA LEU A 361 4.47 -12.66 -7.55
C LEU A 361 5.20 -11.31 -7.71
N LEU A 362 4.75 -10.51 -8.68
CA LEU A 362 5.24 -9.15 -8.93
C LEU A 362 4.15 -8.13 -8.56
N GLY A 363 4.44 -7.27 -7.58
CA GLY A 363 3.59 -6.15 -7.21
C GLY A 363 4.11 -4.82 -7.78
N ILE A 364 3.29 -4.12 -8.54
CA ILE A 364 3.62 -2.85 -9.19
C ILE A 364 2.42 -1.89 -9.18
N SER A 365 2.69 -0.60 -9.31
CA SER A 365 1.61 0.39 -9.39
C SER A 365 0.90 0.34 -10.74
N ALA A 366 -0.39 0.70 -10.76
CA ALA A 366 -1.14 0.89 -12.01
C ALA A 366 -0.46 1.93 -12.92
N LYS A 367 0.16 2.96 -12.33
CA LYS A 367 0.92 3.97 -13.07
C LYS A 367 2.13 3.39 -13.79
N TYR A 368 2.87 2.45 -13.18
CA TYR A 368 4.00 1.80 -13.85
C TYR A 368 3.53 1.00 -15.06
N ILE A 369 2.45 0.22 -14.93
CA ILE A 369 1.86 -0.53 -16.06
C ILE A 369 1.41 0.43 -17.16
N ASP A 370 0.76 1.55 -16.83
CA ASP A 370 0.34 2.56 -17.81
C ASP A 370 1.53 3.20 -18.53
N THR A 371 2.63 3.47 -17.80
CA THR A 371 3.87 3.97 -18.40
C THR A 371 4.44 2.97 -19.41
N LEU A 372 4.53 1.68 -19.04
CA LEU A 372 4.98 0.63 -19.98
C LEU A 372 4.06 0.52 -21.21
N ARG A 373 2.73 0.64 -21.00
CA ARG A 373 1.74 0.65 -22.09
C ARG A 373 1.97 1.82 -23.06
N LYS A 374 2.25 3.00 -22.55
CA LYS A 374 2.53 4.19 -23.38
C LYS A 374 3.83 4.06 -24.18
N ILE A 375 4.84 3.42 -23.60
CA ILE A 375 6.08 3.06 -24.32
C ILE A 375 5.81 2.02 -25.41
N ASN A 376 4.79 1.19 -25.24
CA ASN A 376 4.27 0.22 -26.20
C ASN A 376 5.29 -0.86 -26.68
N LYS A 377 6.20 -1.26 -25.80
CA LYS A 377 7.15 -2.36 -26.06
C LYS A 377 6.51 -3.74 -25.84
N ASP A 378 6.96 -4.75 -26.58
CA ASP A 378 6.61 -6.14 -26.34
C ASP A 378 7.65 -6.82 -25.43
N TYR A 379 7.41 -6.72 -24.12
CA TYR A 379 8.30 -7.27 -23.10
C TYR A 379 8.30 -8.80 -23.05
N LYS A 380 7.31 -9.48 -23.61
CA LYS A 380 7.30 -10.96 -23.74
C LYS A 380 8.47 -11.47 -24.58
N LYS A 381 8.90 -10.67 -25.56
CA LYS A 381 10.07 -11.00 -26.40
C LYS A 381 11.38 -10.87 -25.63
N LEU A 382 11.42 -9.99 -24.60
CA LEU A 382 12.62 -9.72 -23.80
C LEU A 382 12.70 -10.62 -22.56
N TYR A 383 11.58 -10.94 -21.95
CA TYR A 383 11.51 -11.65 -20.67
C TYR A 383 10.48 -12.79 -20.70
N ARG A 384 10.93 -14.02 -20.45
CA ARG A 384 10.04 -15.20 -20.37
C ARG A 384 9.22 -15.21 -19.08
N LEU A 385 9.76 -14.68 -17.98
CA LEU A 385 9.14 -14.64 -16.64
C LEU A 385 8.60 -16.02 -16.21
N PRO A 386 9.42 -17.11 -16.25
CA PRO A 386 8.92 -18.49 -16.20
C PRO A 386 8.18 -18.81 -14.90
N LYS A 387 8.61 -18.25 -13.78
CA LYS A 387 8.03 -18.48 -12.45
C LYS A 387 6.89 -17.53 -12.09
N LEU A 388 6.70 -16.44 -12.83
CA LEU A 388 5.69 -15.42 -12.50
C LEU A 388 4.28 -15.97 -12.70
N ARG A 389 3.53 -16.09 -11.61
CA ARG A 389 2.14 -16.56 -11.59
C ARG A 389 1.14 -15.43 -11.39
N THR A 390 1.52 -14.42 -10.59
CA THR A 390 0.63 -13.32 -10.21
C THR A 390 1.30 -11.97 -10.41
N ILE A 391 0.57 -11.02 -10.99
CA ILE A 391 0.90 -9.59 -10.98
C ILE A 391 -0.16 -8.89 -10.12
N CYS A 392 0.25 -8.25 -9.02
CA CYS A 392 -0.60 -7.39 -8.23
C CYS A 392 -0.45 -5.93 -8.66
N SER A 393 -1.57 -5.21 -8.79
CA SER A 393 -1.56 -3.79 -9.16
C SER A 393 -2.45 -2.97 -8.23
N THR A 394 -1.91 -1.87 -7.70
CA THR A 394 -2.62 -0.94 -6.82
C THR A 394 -2.05 0.49 -6.91
N GLY A 395 -2.53 1.36 -6.05
CA GLY A 395 -2.12 2.78 -5.96
C GLY A 395 -3.08 3.72 -6.67
N SER A 396 -3.63 3.31 -7.79
CA SER A 396 -4.71 3.95 -8.55
C SER A 396 -5.51 2.87 -9.29
N PRO A 397 -6.71 3.19 -9.82
CA PRO A 397 -7.45 2.26 -10.66
C PRO A 397 -6.63 1.85 -11.89
N LEU A 398 -6.59 0.56 -12.19
CA LEU A 398 -5.96 0.05 -13.40
C LEU A 398 -6.92 0.21 -14.58
N SER A 399 -6.49 0.87 -15.65
CA SER A 399 -7.32 1.10 -16.83
C SER A 399 -7.54 -0.19 -17.63
N LYS A 400 -8.64 -0.26 -18.40
CA LYS A 400 -8.94 -1.41 -19.28
C LYS A 400 -7.79 -1.69 -20.25
N ASP A 401 -7.26 -0.64 -20.86
CA ASP A 401 -6.16 -0.75 -21.81
C ASP A 401 -4.89 -1.29 -21.15
N SER A 402 -4.65 -0.93 -19.88
CA SER A 402 -3.53 -1.46 -19.10
C SER A 402 -3.72 -2.93 -18.75
N PHE A 403 -4.96 -3.38 -18.48
CA PHE A 403 -5.25 -4.82 -18.36
C PHE A 403 -4.91 -5.56 -19.66
N ASP A 404 -5.43 -5.09 -20.79
CA ASP A 404 -5.21 -5.71 -22.11
C ASP A 404 -3.72 -5.72 -22.48
N TYR A 405 -2.99 -4.63 -22.16
CA TYR A 405 -1.57 -4.53 -22.39
C TYR A 405 -0.75 -5.57 -21.62
N VAL A 406 -1.07 -5.83 -20.35
CA VAL A 406 -0.35 -6.86 -19.57
C VAL A 406 -0.43 -8.20 -20.26
N TYR A 407 -1.62 -8.63 -20.71
CA TYR A 407 -1.80 -9.93 -21.39
C TYR A 407 -1.20 -9.96 -22.80
N LYS A 408 -1.25 -8.85 -23.50
CA LYS A 408 -0.71 -8.74 -24.86
C LYS A 408 0.83 -8.63 -24.86
N ASN A 409 1.42 -7.85 -23.97
CA ASN A 409 2.81 -7.39 -24.08
C ASN A 409 3.74 -7.82 -22.93
N ILE A 410 3.20 -8.22 -21.74
CA ILE A 410 4.03 -8.64 -20.61
C ILE A 410 3.97 -10.16 -20.42
N LYS A 411 2.78 -10.73 -20.16
CA LYS A 411 2.63 -12.17 -19.98
C LYS A 411 1.20 -12.63 -20.23
N LYS A 412 1.01 -13.56 -21.21
CA LYS A 412 -0.30 -14.08 -21.60
C LYS A 412 -0.99 -14.88 -20.50
N ASN A 413 -0.25 -15.78 -19.84
CA ASN A 413 -0.80 -16.63 -18.79
C ASN A 413 -0.30 -16.16 -17.40
N VAL A 414 -1.00 -15.22 -16.82
CA VAL A 414 -0.72 -14.66 -15.49
C VAL A 414 -2.02 -14.23 -14.82
N HIS A 415 -2.13 -14.47 -13.52
CA HIS A 415 -3.19 -13.90 -12.71
C HIS A 415 -2.93 -12.41 -12.47
N LEU A 416 -3.61 -11.53 -13.19
CA LEU A 416 -3.52 -10.08 -12.96
C LEU A 416 -4.54 -9.67 -11.88
N ALA A 417 -4.05 -9.52 -10.67
CA ALA A 417 -4.83 -9.13 -9.51
C ALA A 417 -4.73 -7.60 -9.31
N SER A 418 -5.67 -6.83 -9.88
CA SER A 418 -5.88 -5.46 -9.41
C SER A 418 -6.48 -5.53 -8.02
N ILE A 419 -5.98 -4.69 -7.09
CA ILE A 419 -6.39 -4.70 -5.68
C ILE A 419 -6.70 -3.28 -5.21
N SER A 420 -7.68 -3.14 -4.33
CA SER A 420 -8.03 -1.85 -3.72
C SER A 420 -8.32 -1.99 -2.24
N GLY A 421 -7.73 -1.08 -1.49
CA GLY A 421 -7.84 -0.95 -0.05
C GLY A 421 -7.12 0.32 0.40
N GLY A 422 -6.43 0.28 1.53
CA GLY A 422 -5.71 1.49 1.94
C GLY A 422 -4.92 1.35 3.23
N THR A 423 -4.13 2.37 3.49
CA THR A 423 -3.36 2.53 4.73
C THR A 423 -4.27 2.46 5.96
N ASP A 424 -5.51 2.93 5.82
CA ASP A 424 -6.50 2.97 6.90
C ASP A 424 -6.81 1.59 7.48
N ILE A 425 -6.71 0.53 6.66
CA ILE A 425 -6.96 -0.86 7.09
C ILE A 425 -5.73 -1.75 6.95
N VAL A 426 -4.64 -1.24 6.42
CA VAL A 426 -3.39 -1.95 6.07
C VAL A 426 -3.67 -3.25 5.28
N SER A 427 -4.62 -3.20 4.38
CA SER A 427 -5.22 -4.35 3.71
C SER A 427 -6.01 -3.94 2.47
N CYS A 428 -6.67 -4.92 1.82
CA CYS A 428 -7.54 -4.74 0.68
C CYS A 428 -9.00 -5.11 1.00
N PHE A 429 -9.95 -4.29 0.53
CA PHE A 429 -11.38 -4.61 0.54
C PHE A 429 -11.75 -5.52 -0.62
N VAL A 430 -11.18 -5.26 -1.79
CA VAL A 430 -11.42 -5.99 -3.04
C VAL A 430 -10.10 -6.37 -3.69
N LEU A 431 -10.03 -7.61 -4.18
CA LEU A 431 -8.79 -8.16 -4.70
C LEU A 431 -9.04 -9.40 -5.58
N GLY A 432 -7.96 -10.01 -6.07
CA GLY A 432 -8.00 -11.18 -6.94
C GLY A 432 -8.27 -12.50 -6.20
N ASN A 433 -8.57 -13.54 -6.95
CA ASN A 433 -8.63 -14.93 -6.47
C ASN A 433 -8.44 -15.93 -7.63
N LEU A 434 -8.04 -17.16 -7.32
CA LEU A 434 -7.80 -18.21 -8.31
C LEU A 434 -9.02 -19.07 -8.63
N TYR A 435 -10.21 -18.70 -8.24
CA TYR A 435 -11.44 -19.41 -8.61
C TYR A 435 -12.17 -18.74 -9.77
N GLN A 436 -11.97 -17.44 -9.97
CA GLN A 436 -12.71 -16.63 -10.92
C GLN A 436 -11.82 -16.11 -12.06
N SER A 437 -12.45 -15.81 -13.19
CA SER A 437 -11.79 -15.20 -14.34
C SER A 437 -11.45 -13.74 -14.08
N VAL A 438 -10.41 -13.23 -14.76
CA VAL A 438 -10.08 -11.81 -14.83
C VAL A 438 -10.77 -11.19 -16.02
N TYR A 439 -11.50 -10.08 -15.77
CA TYR A 439 -12.15 -9.27 -16.80
C TYR A 439 -11.48 -7.91 -16.92
N SER A 440 -11.41 -7.39 -18.12
CA SER A 440 -10.77 -6.10 -18.42
C SER A 440 -11.42 -4.96 -17.61
N GLY A 441 -10.60 -4.26 -16.80
CA GLY A 441 -11.02 -3.13 -15.98
C GLY A 441 -11.81 -3.49 -14.72
N GLU A 442 -11.84 -4.78 -14.31
CA GLU A 442 -12.54 -5.21 -13.09
C GLU A 442 -11.57 -5.84 -12.07
N ILE A 443 -11.71 -5.49 -10.81
CA ILE A 443 -11.17 -6.25 -9.69
C ILE A 443 -12.09 -7.44 -9.47
N GLN A 444 -11.53 -8.64 -9.29
CA GLN A 444 -12.32 -9.87 -9.38
C GLN A 444 -13.43 -9.99 -8.34
N ASN A 445 -13.18 -9.68 -7.05
CA ASN A 445 -14.20 -9.84 -6.02
C ASN A 445 -13.83 -9.14 -4.70
N LYS A 446 -14.75 -9.25 -3.73
CA LYS A 446 -14.57 -8.90 -2.31
C LYS A 446 -13.52 -9.79 -1.66
N GLY A 447 -12.80 -9.26 -0.67
CA GLY A 447 -11.92 -10.05 0.18
C GLY A 447 -12.70 -11.03 1.07
N LEU A 448 -12.20 -12.24 1.26
CA LEU A 448 -12.78 -13.18 2.23
C LEU A 448 -12.79 -12.55 3.63
N GLY A 449 -13.87 -12.76 4.36
CA GLY A 449 -14.09 -12.17 5.69
C GLY A 449 -14.44 -10.68 5.69
N MET A 450 -14.68 -10.07 4.51
CA MET A 450 -14.97 -8.64 4.35
C MET A 450 -16.34 -8.47 3.67
N ASP A 451 -17.37 -7.97 4.39
CA ASP A 451 -18.69 -7.68 3.80
C ASP A 451 -18.68 -6.32 3.09
N VAL A 452 -18.02 -6.30 1.95
CA VAL A 452 -17.87 -5.10 1.11
C VAL A 452 -19.12 -4.89 0.27
N ARG A 453 -19.64 -3.66 0.30
CA ARG A 453 -20.82 -3.25 -0.47
C ARG A 453 -20.59 -1.90 -1.12
N VAL A 454 -21.48 -1.55 -2.03
CA VAL A 454 -21.57 -0.22 -2.63
C VAL A 454 -22.90 0.39 -2.25
N PHE A 455 -22.85 1.54 -1.57
CA PHE A 455 -24.04 2.23 -1.09
C PHE A 455 -24.36 3.47 -1.90
N ASN A 456 -25.65 3.74 -2.06
CA ASN A 456 -26.14 5.04 -2.52
C ASN A 456 -26.13 6.06 -1.36
N GLU A 457 -26.53 7.28 -1.63
CA GLU A 457 -26.58 8.36 -0.64
C GLU A 457 -27.52 8.06 0.55
N LYS A 458 -28.57 7.25 0.32
CA LYS A 458 -29.54 6.82 1.35
C LYS A 458 -29.05 5.61 2.18
N GLY A 459 -27.80 5.16 1.99
CA GLY A 459 -27.23 4.02 2.71
C GLY A 459 -27.79 2.64 2.28
N LYS A 460 -28.39 2.56 1.11
CA LYS A 460 -28.90 1.30 0.54
C LYS A 460 -27.87 0.69 -0.40
N SER A 461 -27.69 -0.63 -0.32
CA SER A 461 -26.81 -1.40 -1.22
C SER A 461 -27.31 -1.33 -2.67
N ILE A 462 -26.40 -1.04 -3.61
CA ILE A 462 -26.71 -0.93 -5.04
C ILE A 462 -25.75 -1.76 -5.88
N TYR A 463 -26.25 -2.24 -7.02
CA TYR A 463 -25.50 -2.99 -8.03
C TYR A 463 -25.54 -2.25 -9.37
N ASN A 464 -24.53 -2.44 -10.20
CA ASN A 464 -24.39 -1.83 -11.54
C ASN A 464 -24.45 -0.29 -11.59
N LYS A 465 -24.50 0.33 -10.45
CA LYS A 465 -24.46 1.79 -10.29
C LYS A 465 -23.29 2.19 -9.43
N LYS A 466 -22.76 3.39 -9.66
CA LYS A 466 -21.70 4.02 -8.88
C LYS A 466 -22.24 4.45 -7.51
N GLY A 467 -21.49 4.18 -6.48
CA GLY A 467 -21.78 4.59 -5.11
C GLY A 467 -20.56 4.49 -4.22
N GLU A 468 -20.74 4.64 -2.91
CA GLU A 468 -19.68 4.63 -1.91
C GLU A 468 -19.27 3.20 -1.53
N LEU A 469 -17.96 2.94 -1.53
CA LEU A 469 -17.41 1.70 -1.02
C LEU A 469 -17.53 1.66 0.51
N VAL A 470 -18.21 0.65 1.02
CA VAL A 470 -18.41 0.45 2.45
C VAL A 470 -18.11 -1.00 2.85
N CYS A 471 -17.78 -1.19 4.13
CA CYS A 471 -17.73 -2.53 4.75
C CYS A 471 -18.74 -2.57 5.90
N THR A 472 -19.65 -3.53 5.85
CA THR A 472 -20.78 -3.59 6.79
C THR A 472 -20.52 -4.50 7.98
N ASN A 473 -19.48 -5.34 7.94
CA ASN A 473 -19.06 -6.18 9.07
C ASN A 473 -17.67 -5.80 9.56
N PRO A 474 -17.39 -5.88 10.86
CA PRO A 474 -16.04 -5.73 11.41
C PRO A 474 -15.06 -6.74 10.81
N PHE A 475 -13.79 -6.39 10.79
CA PHE A 475 -12.70 -7.22 10.28
C PHE A 475 -11.44 -7.06 11.15
N PRO A 476 -10.54 -8.06 11.22
CA PRO A 476 -9.43 -8.06 12.18
C PRO A 476 -8.46 -6.90 12.03
N SER A 477 -8.17 -6.44 10.81
CA SER A 477 -7.21 -5.35 10.55
C SER A 477 -7.81 -3.95 10.69
N MET A 478 -9.03 -3.80 11.23
CA MET A 478 -9.49 -2.46 11.64
C MET A 478 -8.43 -1.80 12.50
N PRO A 479 -8.14 -0.51 12.28
CA PRO A 479 -7.24 0.22 13.17
C PRO A 479 -7.71 0.13 14.62
N LEU A 480 -6.76 0.05 15.52
CA LEU A 480 -7.04 0.06 16.94
C LEU A 480 -7.56 1.46 17.36
N LYS A 481 -6.92 2.51 16.87
CA LYS A 481 -7.22 3.92 17.17
C LYS A 481 -6.43 4.86 16.26
N PHE A 482 -6.76 6.14 16.27
CA PHE A 482 -5.81 7.17 15.89
C PHE A 482 -4.97 7.56 17.09
N TRP A 483 -3.68 7.77 16.89
CA TRP A 483 -2.78 8.19 17.96
C TRP A 483 -3.16 9.56 18.47
N ASN A 484 -3.25 9.74 19.80
CA ASN A 484 -3.70 10.97 20.46
C ASN A 484 -5.10 11.44 20.06
N ASP A 485 -6.00 10.53 19.68
CA ASP A 485 -7.39 10.84 19.40
C ASP A 485 -8.25 10.58 20.65
N LYS A 486 -8.49 11.64 21.41
CA LYS A 486 -9.30 11.56 22.64
C LYS A 486 -10.74 11.13 22.29
N ASN A 487 -11.23 10.08 22.95
CA ASN A 487 -12.58 9.53 22.78
C ASN A 487 -12.91 9.06 21.34
N ASP A 488 -11.91 8.74 20.52
CA ASP A 488 -12.06 8.30 19.12
C ASP A 488 -12.83 9.28 18.23
N ILE A 489 -12.79 10.59 18.51
CA ILE A 489 -13.59 11.61 17.81
C ILE A 489 -13.18 11.68 16.34
N LYS A 490 -11.88 11.81 16.06
CA LYS A 490 -11.37 11.88 14.69
C LYS A 490 -11.57 10.57 13.94
N PHE A 491 -11.37 9.44 14.64
CA PHE A 491 -11.59 8.09 14.11
C PHE A 491 -13.04 7.87 13.67
N LYS A 492 -14.00 8.19 14.54
CA LYS A 492 -15.44 8.12 14.23
C LYS A 492 -15.81 9.03 13.07
N LYS A 493 -15.30 10.28 13.09
CA LYS A 493 -15.54 11.23 12.00
C LYS A 493 -15.02 10.72 10.65
N ALA A 494 -13.85 10.06 10.65
CA ALA A 494 -13.23 9.59 9.42
C ALA A 494 -14.01 8.45 8.75
N TYR A 495 -14.56 7.50 9.53
CA TYR A 495 -15.07 6.25 8.96
C TYR A 495 -16.56 5.98 9.25
N PHE A 496 -17.19 6.63 10.23
CA PHE A 496 -18.54 6.33 10.70
C PHE A 496 -19.50 7.52 10.70
N SER A 497 -19.10 8.67 10.19
CA SER A 497 -19.94 9.88 10.16
C SER A 497 -20.98 9.83 9.05
N LYS A 498 -20.66 9.25 7.91
CA LYS A 498 -21.58 9.21 6.76
C LYS A 498 -22.67 8.15 6.91
N TYR A 499 -22.31 6.96 7.39
CA TYR A 499 -23.23 5.87 7.65
C TYR A 499 -23.04 5.36 9.07
N LYS A 500 -24.09 5.43 9.89
CA LYS A 500 -24.01 5.03 11.30
C LYS A 500 -23.60 3.57 11.42
N ASN A 501 -22.49 3.33 12.15
CA ASN A 501 -21.99 1.98 12.46
C ASN A 501 -21.61 1.13 11.22
N ILE A 502 -21.22 1.77 10.12
CA ILE A 502 -20.76 1.11 8.89
C ILE A 502 -19.47 1.81 8.46
N TRP A 503 -18.44 1.03 8.14
CA TRP A 503 -17.18 1.57 7.65
C TRP A 503 -17.36 2.20 6.27
N HIS A 504 -17.19 3.51 6.19
CA HIS A 504 -17.14 4.28 4.95
C HIS A 504 -15.69 4.52 4.57
N HIS A 505 -15.27 4.01 3.42
CA HIS A 505 -13.85 4.08 3.02
C HIS A 505 -13.47 5.38 2.30
N GLY A 506 -14.43 6.02 1.68
CA GLY A 506 -14.21 7.24 0.91
C GLY A 506 -13.66 6.99 -0.49
N ASP A 507 -14.03 5.84 -1.08
CA ASP A 507 -13.83 5.50 -2.48
C ASP A 507 -15.16 5.33 -3.19
N TYR A 508 -15.25 5.78 -4.44
CA TYR A 508 -16.35 5.40 -5.32
C TYR A 508 -16.08 4.08 -6.00
N ALA A 509 -17.09 3.22 -5.98
CA ALA A 509 -17.04 1.92 -6.60
C ALA A 509 -18.34 1.55 -7.30
N LYS A 510 -18.28 0.50 -8.13
CA LYS A 510 -19.44 -0.17 -8.72
C LYS A 510 -19.23 -1.68 -8.64
N ILE A 511 -20.25 -2.40 -8.19
CA ILE A 511 -20.30 -3.87 -8.30
C ILE A 511 -20.89 -4.19 -9.68
N THR A 512 -20.23 -5.05 -10.46
CA THR A 512 -20.67 -5.47 -11.79
C THR A 512 -21.60 -6.69 -11.72
N ASN A 513 -22.25 -7.04 -12.83
CA ASN A 513 -23.09 -8.26 -12.93
C ASN A 513 -22.32 -9.57 -12.68
N LYS A 514 -21.00 -9.53 -12.65
CA LYS A 514 -20.13 -10.68 -12.37
C LYS A 514 -19.56 -10.65 -10.96
N ASN A 515 -20.12 -9.82 -10.06
CA ASN A 515 -19.63 -9.55 -8.72
C ASN A 515 -18.21 -8.96 -8.67
N GLY A 516 -17.65 -8.54 -9.81
CA GLY A 516 -16.41 -7.77 -9.88
C GLY A 516 -16.62 -6.32 -9.44
N PHE A 517 -15.51 -5.61 -9.18
CA PHE A 517 -15.53 -4.22 -8.74
C PHE A 517 -14.81 -3.32 -9.73
N ILE A 518 -15.39 -2.15 -9.97
CA ILE A 518 -14.74 -1.04 -10.65
C ILE A 518 -14.57 0.08 -9.63
N ILE A 519 -13.34 0.51 -9.40
CA ILE A 519 -13.02 1.64 -8.53
C ILE A 519 -12.87 2.89 -9.39
N PHE A 520 -13.49 3.99 -8.98
CA PHE A 520 -13.48 5.27 -9.69
C PHE A 520 -12.57 6.32 -9.04
N GLY A 521 -11.89 5.98 -7.95
CA GLY A 521 -11.04 6.87 -7.18
C GLY A 521 -11.68 7.32 -5.87
N ARG A 522 -11.04 8.29 -5.22
CA ARG A 522 -11.47 8.81 -3.91
C ARG A 522 -12.74 9.62 -4.01
N SER A 523 -13.67 9.41 -3.08
CA SER A 523 -14.90 10.20 -3.01
C SER A 523 -14.71 11.56 -2.33
N ASP A 524 -13.60 11.75 -1.62
CA ASP A 524 -13.21 13.01 -0.97
C ASP A 524 -12.47 14.00 -1.90
N THR A 525 -11.98 13.55 -3.06
CA THR A 525 -11.45 14.40 -4.15
C THR A 525 -12.47 14.58 -5.27
N THR A 526 -13.74 14.32 -5.01
CA THR A 526 -14.77 14.34 -6.01
C THR A 526 -15.11 15.72 -6.51
N LEU A 527 -15.38 15.75 -7.80
CA LEU A 527 -16.00 16.87 -8.47
C LEU A 527 -17.49 16.89 -8.11
N ASN A 528 -18.04 18.07 -7.91
CA ASN A 528 -19.47 18.22 -7.60
C ASN A 528 -20.10 19.39 -8.37
N PRO A 529 -19.95 19.47 -9.71
CA PRO A 529 -20.52 20.55 -10.49
C PRO A 529 -22.06 20.44 -10.50
N GLY A 530 -22.73 21.56 -10.17
CA GLY A 530 -24.18 21.61 -10.12
C GLY A 530 -24.80 20.58 -9.16
N GLY A 531 -24.11 20.25 -8.05
CA GLY A 531 -24.59 19.31 -7.05
C GLY A 531 -24.50 17.83 -7.45
N VAL A 532 -23.95 17.51 -8.62
CA VAL A 532 -23.79 16.13 -9.11
C VAL A 532 -22.38 15.64 -8.85
N ARG A 533 -22.24 14.58 -8.03
CA ARG A 533 -20.94 13.99 -7.69
C ARG A 533 -20.37 13.20 -8.85
N LEU A 534 -19.16 13.56 -9.26
CA LEU A 534 -18.41 12.95 -10.36
C LEU A 534 -17.03 12.48 -9.86
N GLY A 535 -16.53 11.38 -10.42
CA GLY A 535 -15.19 10.88 -10.14
C GLY A 535 -14.16 11.43 -11.12
N THR A 536 -13.01 11.86 -10.64
CA THR A 536 -11.89 12.27 -11.49
C THR A 536 -11.45 11.16 -12.42
N ALA A 537 -11.50 9.90 -11.98
CA ALA A 537 -11.13 8.72 -12.76
C ALA A 537 -11.96 8.57 -14.06
N GLU A 538 -13.20 9.03 -14.09
CA GLU A 538 -14.05 8.98 -15.29
C GLU A 538 -13.54 9.91 -16.39
N ILE A 539 -12.98 11.06 -15.99
CA ILE A 539 -12.34 12.00 -16.92
C ILE A 539 -10.97 11.46 -17.34
N TYR A 540 -10.17 10.99 -16.39
CA TYR A 540 -8.84 10.41 -16.69
C TYR A 540 -8.95 9.29 -17.73
N SER A 541 -9.91 8.37 -17.57
CA SER A 541 -10.06 7.23 -18.47
C SER A 541 -10.37 7.63 -19.92
N GLU A 542 -10.97 8.79 -20.14
CA GLU A 542 -11.24 9.30 -21.48
C GLU A 542 -10.07 10.10 -22.04
N VAL A 543 -9.43 10.88 -21.20
CA VAL A 543 -8.30 11.73 -21.59
C VAL A 543 -7.04 10.91 -21.90
N GLU A 544 -6.78 9.84 -21.15
CA GLU A 544 -5.64 8.96 -21.36
C GLU A 544 -5.67 8.18 -22.67
N LYS A 545 -6.79 8.15 -23.40
CA LYS A 545 -6.90 7.52 -24.72
C LYS A 545 -6.20 8.31 -25.83
N PHE A 546 -5.99 9.62 -25.62
CA PHE A 546 -5.35 10.47 -26.61
C PHE A 546 -3.83 10.25 -26.62
N LYS A 547 -3.28 9.92 -27.80
CA LYS A 547 -1.83 9.76 -28.02
C LYS A 547 -1.04 11.06 -27.82
N GLU A 548 -1.71 12.20 -27.99
CA GLU A 548 -1.17 13.54 -27.80
C GLU A 548 -0.90 13.83 -26.32
N ILE A 549 -1.61 13.16 -25.40
CA ILE A 549 -1.58 13.44 -23.97
C ILE A 549 -0.63 12.47 -23.28
N LYS A 550 0.39 13.03 -22.64
CA LYS A 550 1.32 12.28 -21.79
C LYS A 550 0.72 11.99 -20.42
N GLU A 551 0.12 13.01 -19.81
CA GLU A 551 -0.51 12.91 -18.48
C GLU A 551 -1.60 13.97 -18.30
N SER A 552 -2.45 13.75 -17.30
CA SER A 552 -3.52 14.68 -16.96
C SER A 552 -3.75 14.79 -15.46
N LEU A 553 -4.28 15.95 -15.03
CA LEU A 553 -4.71 16.19 -13.66
C LEU A 553 -6.05 16.94 -13.67
N VAL A 554 -7.01 16.44 -12.91
CA VAL A 554 -8.36 17.02 -12.81
C VAL A 554 -8.61 17.53 -11.41
N VAL A 555 -9.08 18.77 -11.31
CA VAL A 555 -9.49 19.36 -10.03
C VAL A 555 -10.84 20.07 -10.16
N GLY A 556 -11.58 20.14 -9.07
CA GLY A 556 -12.73 21.02 -8.93
C GLY A 556 -12.30 22.35 -8.30
N GLN A 557 -12.50 23.45 -8.98
CA GLN A 557 -12.29 24.79 -8.47
C GLN A 557 -13.62 25.38 -8.00
N SER A 558 -13.64 25.99 -6.80
CA SER A 558 -14.77 26.78 -6.34
C SER A 558 -14.94 28.03 -7.23
N TRP A 559 -16.08 28.15 -7.85
CA TRP A 559 -16.35 29.22 -8.81
C TRP A 559 -17.85 29.54 -8.84
N ASP A 560 -18.20 30.81 -8.69
CA ASP A 560 -19.58 31.30 -8.83
C ASP A 560 -20.62 30.48 -8.03
N ASN A 561 -20.33 30.29 -6.74
CA ASN A 561 -21.12 29.47 -5.81
C ASN A 561 -21.31 28.00 -6.18
N ASP A 562 -20.54 27.50 -7.14
CA ASP A 562 -20.55 26.11 -7.60
C ASP A 562 -19.11 25.58 -7.74
N ILE A 563 -18.96 24.37 -8.30
CA ILE A 563 -17.66 23.75 -8.63
C ILE A 563 -17.54 23.69 -10.15
N ARG A 564 -16.49 24.28 -10.70
CA ARG A 564 -16.11 24.04 -12.10
C ARG A 564 -14.96 23.05 -12.22
N ILE A 565 -15.00 22.23 -13.26
CA ILE A 565 -13.97 21.23 -13.54
C ILE A 565 -12.85 21.87 -14.34
N ILE A 566 -11.62 21.74 -13.84
CA ILE A 566 -10.40 22.15 -14.50
C ILE A 566 -9.58 20.90 -14.83
N LEU A 567 -9.16 20.78 -16.08
CA LEU A 567 -8.30 19.72 -16.59
C LEU A 567 -6.94 20.31 -16.99
N PHE A 568 -5.90 19.87 -16.32
CA PHE A 568 -4.52 20.16 -16.68
C PHE A 568 -3.94 19.01 -17.49
N LEU A 569 -3.19 19.32 -18.54
CA LEU A 569 -2.61 18.36 -19.47
C LEU A 569 -1.11 18.56 -19.61
N ILE A 570 -0.38 17.47 -19.58
CA ILE A 570 0.97 17.40 -20.14
C ILE A 570 0.86 16.75 -21.51
N LEU A 571 1.33 17.40 -22.53
CA LEU A 571 1.37 16.85 -23.89
C LEU A 571 2.69 16.11 -24.16
N ASN A 572 2.65 15.20 -25.09
CA ASN A 572 3.87 14.62 -25.65
C ASN A 572 4.59 15.69 -26.52
N SER A 573 5.92 15.66 -26.55
CA SER A 573 6.79 16.71 -27.09
C SER A 573 6.55 17.11 -28.55
N LYS A 574 5.77 16.33 -29.30
CA LYS A 574 5.43 16.58 -30.71
C LYS A 574 4.07 17.26 -30.90
N PHE A 575 3.36 17.59 -29.80
CA PHE A 575 2.00 18.09 -29.88
C PHE A 575 1.82 19.37 -29.08
N GLU A 576 0.93 20.22 -29.55
CA GLU A 576 0.51 21.45 -28.89
C GLU A 576 -0.99 21.43 -28.62
N LEU A 577 -1.42 22.13 -27.57
CA LEU A 577 -2.82 22.26 -27.22
C LEU A 577 -3.50 23.29 -28.16
N ASN A 578 -4.14 22.79 -29.19
CA ASN A 578 -4.87 23.62 -30.17
C ASN A 578 -6.39 23.40 -30.06
N GLU A 579 -7.15 24.27 -30.72
CA GLU A 579 -8.63 24.24 -30.71
C GLU A 579 -9.20 22.88 -31.15
N ASN A 580 -8.58 22.21 -32.11
CA ASN A 580 -9.03 20.91 -32.60
C ASN A 580 -8.89 19.83 -31.51
N LEU A 581 -7.75 19.78 -30.82
CA LEU A 581 -7.53 18.85 -29.72
C LEU A 581 -8.48 19.12 -28.54
N LEU A 582 -8.70 20.39 -28.19
CA LEU A 582 -9.67 20.80 -27.17
C LEU A 582 -11.09 20.31 -27.49
N LYS A 583 -11.54 20.50 -28.73
CA LYS A 583 -12.86 20.02 -29.21
C LYS A 583 -12.97 18.50 -29.13
N LYS A 584 -11.95 17.77 -29.58
CA LYS A 584 -11.90 16.30 -29.52
C LYS A 584 -11.98 15.78 -28.08
N ILE A 585 -11.21 16.34 -27.15
CA ILE A 585 -11.21 15.96 -25.72
C ILE A 585 -12.60 16.18 -25.11
N LYS A 586 -13.19 17.38 -25.33
CA LYS A 586 -14.53 17.71 -24.81
C LYS A 586 -15.61 16.79 -25.37
N LEU A 587 -15.57 16.49 -26.66
CA LEU A 587 -16.51 15.57 -27.33
C LEU A 587 -16.37 14.14 -26.79
N GLN A 588 -15.13 13.64 -26.64
CA GLN A 588 -14.84 12.32 -26.11
C GLN A 588 -15.39 12.17 -24.69
N ILE A 589 -15.11 13.12 -23.80
CA ILE A 589 -15.60 13.11 -22.42
C ILE A 589 -17.13 13.19 -22.40
N ARG A 590 -17.74 14.07 -23.20
CA ARG A 590 -19.21 14.22 -23.30
C ARG A 590 -19.89 12.92 -23.74
N LYS A 591 -19.34 12.26 -24.75
CA LYS A 591 -19.89 11.04 -25.33
C LYS A 591 -19.78 9.83 -24.38
N ASN A 592 -18.63 9.67 -23.74
CA ASN A 592 -18.30 8.43 -23.03
C ASN A 592 -18.50 8.52 -21.51
N ALA A 593 -18.42 9.71 -20.91
CA ALA A 593 -18.74 9.91 -19.50
C ALA A 593 -20.10 10.60 -19.35
N SER A 594 -20.17 11.92 -19.50
CA SER A 594 -21.43 12.69 -19.62
C SER A 594 -21.13 14.17 -19.91
N PRO A 595 -22.13 14.98 -20.32
CA PRO A 595 -21.96 16.42 -20.43
C PRO A 595 -21.46 17.11 -19.15
N ARG A 596 -21.76 16.55 -17.98
CA ARG A 596 -21.35 17.09 -16.67
C ARG A 596 -19.89 16.85 -16.33
N HIS A 597 -19.22 15.89 -16.99
CA HIS A 597 -17.80 15.61 -16.83
C HIS A 597 -16.92 16.50 -17.72
N VAL A 598 -17.51 17.26 -18.64
CA VAL A 598 -16.74 18.09 -19.57
C VAL A 598 -16.08 19.23 -18.80
N PRO A 599 -14.73 19.35 -18.85
CA PRO A 599 -14.03 20.41 -18.15
C PRO A 599 -14.43 21.80 -18.67
N SER A 600 -14.65 22.73 -17.75
CA SER A 600 -14.89 24.14 -18.06
C SER A 600 -13.65 24.78 -18.68
N LYS A 601 -12.48 24.39 -18.15
CA LYS A 601 -11.16 24.84 -18.64
C LYS A 601 -10.26 23.65 -18.85
N ILE A 602 -9.45 23.68 -19.92
CA ILE A 602 -8.40 22.72 -20.23
C ILE A 602 -7.12 23.53 -20.45
N ILE A 603 -6.08 23.23 -19.67
CA ILE A 603 -4.86 24.05 -19.60
C ILE A 603 -3.65 23.12 -19.75
N GLN A 604 -2.74 23.49 -20.63
CA GLN A 604 -1.46 22.80 -20.78
C GLN A 604 -0.50 23.24 -19.67
N VAL A 605 0.21 22.26 -19.10
CA VAL A 605 1.29 22.47 -18.12
C VAL A 605 2.48 21.58 -18.48
N ASN A 606 3.66 21.97 -18.01
CA ASN A 606 4.88 21.19 -18.29
C ASN A 606 5.00 19.98 -17.37
N ASP A 607 4.51 20.07 -16.13
CA ASP A 607 4.55 18.97 -15.18
C ASP A 607 3.35 18.99 -14.19
N ILE A 608 3.08 17.84 -13.56
CA ILE A 608 1.98 17.63 -12.61
C ILE A 608 2.55 17.13 -11.29
N PRO A 609 2.13 17.71 -10.13
CA PRO A 609 2.66 17.32 -8.83
C PRO A 609 2.33 15.88 -8.47
N ARG A 610 3.36 15.13 -8.08
CA ARG A 610 3.26 13.73 -7.67
C ARG A 610 3.94 13.51 -6.34
N THR A 611 3.41 12.56 -5.60
CA THR A 611 4.18 11.94 -4.52
C THR A 611 5.35 11.17 -5.12
N LYS A 612 6.36 10.89 -4.31
CA LYS A 612 7.52 10.07 -4.72
C LYS A 612 7.14 8.62 -5.10
N SER A 613 5.97 8.15 -4.69
CA SER A 613 5.38 6.88 -5.17
C SER A 613 4.59 7.01 -6.49
N GLY A 614 4.65 8.17 -7.17
CA GLY A 614 4.04 8.43 -8.47
C GLY A 614 2.54 8.76 -8.43
N LYS A 615 1.93 8.98 -7.24
CA LYS A 615 0.53 9.39 -7.13
C LYS A 615 0.38 10.88 -7.46
N ILE A 616 -0.56 11.20 -8.32
CA ILE A 616 -0.99 12.57 -8.59
C ILE A 616 -1.56 13.19 -7.30
N VAL A 617 -1.18 14.44 -7.02
CA VAL A 617 -1.62 15.14 -5.80
C VAL A 617 -2.60 16.25 -6.18
N GLU A 618 -3.81 15.87 -6.57
CA GLU A 618 -4.91 16.76 -6.99
C GLU A 618 -5.16 17.88 -5.96
N LEU A 619 -5.14 17.52 -4.67
CA LEU A 619 -5.38 18.48 -3.59
C LEU A 619 -4.34 19.60 -3.51
N ALA A 620 -3.09 19.34 -3.88
CA ALA A 620 -2.06 20.37 -3.90
C ALA A 620 -2.36 21.42 -4.96
N VAL A 621 -2.77 20.98 -6.16
CA VAL A 621 -3.16 21.88 -7.26
C VAL A 621 -4.43 22.65 -6.90
N LYS A 622 -5.44 21.96 -6.36
CA LYS A 622 -6.67 22.61 -5.91
C LYS A 622 -6.37 23.73 -4.91
N ASN A 623 -5.54 23.46 -3.90
CA ASN A 623 -5.17 24.47 -2.91
C ASN A 623 -4.46 25.68 -3.55
N ILE A 624 -3.59 25.45 -4.52
CA ILE A 624 -2.87 26.56 -5.19
C ILE A 624 -3.83 27.44 -5.98
N ILE A 625 -4.68 26.84 -6.82
CA ILE A 625 -5.59 27.62 -7.68
C ILE A 625 -6.66 28.37 -6.87
N GLU A 626 -6.94 27.91 -5.64
CA GLU A 626 -7.83 28.57 -4.67
C GLU A 626 -7.09 29.53 -3.72
N GLY A 627 -5.79 29.78 -3.92
CA GLY A 627 -4.98 30.70 -3.10
C GLY A 627 -4.62 30.18 -1.69
N ASN A 628 -4.85 28.91 -1.43
CA ASN A 628 -4.57 28.28 -0.13
C ASN A 628 -3.10 27.86 0.00
N LYS A 629 -2.57 27.87 1.23
CA LYS A 629 -1.23 27.35 1.52
C LYS A 629 -1.16 25.83 1.33
N ILE A 630 -0.14 25.35 0.63
CA ILE A 630 0.12 23.92 0.51
C ILE A 630 0.88 23.46 1.74
N LYS A 631 0.37 22.42 2.37
CA LYS A 631 1.07 21.70 3.42
C LYS A 631 1.81 20.51 2.80
N ASN A 632 3.01 20.19 3.28
CA ASN A 632 3.82 19.04 2.84
C ASN A 632 4.33 19.09 1.39
N LYS A 633 4.85 20.22 0.92
CA LYS A 633 5.53 20.31 -0.39
C LYS A 633 6.66 19.29 -0.56
N GLU A 634 7.32 18.94 0.53
CA GLU A 634 8.47 18.04 0.57
C GLU A 634 8.13 16.58 0.30
N ALA A 635 6.84 16.21 0.43
CA ALA A 635 6.34 14.89 0.07
C ALA A 635 6.16 14.71 -1.45
N LEU A 636 6.35 15.80 -2.23
CA LEU A 636 6.25 15.77 -3.68
C LEU A 636 7.58 15.34 -4.29
N ALA A 637 7.50 14.61 -5.40
CA ALA A 637 8.68 14.24 -6.19
C ALA A 637 9.21 15.44 -7.00
N ASN A 638 8.33 16.40 -7.33
CA ASN A 638 8.56 17.52 -8.23
C ASN A 638 7.88 18.80 -7.71
N PRO A 639 8.26 19.32 -6.52
CA PRO A 639 7.58 20.47 -5.92
C PRO A 639 7.71 21.76 -6.73
N GLU A 640 8.70 21.87 -7.61
CA GLU A 640 8.94 22.98 -8.51
C GLU A 640 7.80 23.20 -9.51
N CYS A 641 7.12 22.14 -9.96
CA CYS A 641 6.00 22.22 -10.89
C CYS A 641 4.82 23.03 -10.34
N LEU A 642 4.72 23.15 -9.01
CA LEU A 642 3.66 23.90 -8.36
C LEU A 642 3.62 25.40 -8.75
N LYS A 643 4.71 25.94 -9.28
CA LYS A 643 4.77 27.33 -9.73
C LYS A 643 3.86 27.57 -10.94
N GLU A 644 3.68 26.56 -11.80
CA GLU A 644 2.86 26.64 -13.00
C GLU A 644 1.36 26.78 -12.71
N PHE A 645 0.92 26.33 -11.54
CA PHE A 645 -0.48 26.40 -11.13
C PHE A 645 -0.84 27.70 -10.39
N ARG A 646 0.12 28.61 -10.21
CA ARG A 646 -0.10 29.90 -9.55
C ARG A 646 -0.51 30.97 -10.56
N ASN A 647 -1.50 31.77 -10.17
CA ASN A 647 -1.91 32.97 -10.90
C ASN A 647 -2.23 32.72 -12.39
N ILE A 648 -2.78 31.54 -12.72
CA ILE A 648 -3.20 31.23 -14.08
C ILE A 648 -4.32 32.23 -14.49
N LYS A 649 -4.07 33.05 -15.52
CA LYS A 649 -5.01 34.08 -15.99
C LYS A 649 -6.38 33.50 -16.36
N ASP A 650 -6.39 32.31 -16.97
CA ASP A 650 -7.63 31.61 -17.41
C ASP A 650 -8.50 31.08 -16.28
N LEU A 651 -8.01 31.12 -15.04
CA LEU A 651 -8.72 30.66 -13.83
C LEU A 651 -9.18 31.80 -12.92
N LYS A 652 -8.88 33.05 -13.29
CA LYS A 652 -9.34 34.26 -12.58
C LYS A 652 -10.72 34.68 -13.05
#